data_0572e6408e631a1852a75fd05ded6bb2
#
_entry.id   0572e6408e631a1852a75fd05ded6bb2
#
_cell.length_a   1.000
_cell.length_b   1.000
_cell.length_c   1.000
_cell.angle_alpha   90.00
_cell.angle_beta   90.00
_cell.angle_gamma   90.00
#
_symmetry.space_group_name_H-M   'P 1'
#
loop_
_entity.id
_entity.type
_entity.pdbx_description
1 polymer ?
#
loop_
_entity_poly.entity_id
_entity_poly.type
_entity_poly.pdbx_seq_one_letter_code
_entity_poly.pdbx_strand_id
1 'polypeptide(L)'
;MLDANHRIGQTFTAHHAGLSGIDVFLAPDAANASPITLTLRTHRHASEVLATAQMTARDVRTPAYQRFSFPPLINSRNADYFVQLEAGSGSRLLVGSAAGDAYMEGALYQNDEAQEAQLAFKLIYDRASVVQGWARQLLEWARVLLATFAIILIPGLALLSFWRGWQELNWLERLSLSCGIGLAFVPVLLMWANVFGFRFSSLSIAVLVGLSSVVLLVRLWRMRKDPASFPKPARPNSAQLCALIILALVIFTRFQVIGSLPFPMWGDSWHHTLIVQLMADHGGLFTSWQPYADLDTFTYHFGFHSFAAALHWAIGSPAPQATLWAGQAVNIMAVFALYALAIKLGGGNAWAGVIAMAVAGLLSPMPMFYVNWGRYTQLVGQVILCSVVYLLWWMAKARIQILGAALLLALVLVGLAISHYRVLLFGLVFAVVCVGGVLMAYVRARRNNSPTPFLRHLTLSALACVALAFVLFLPWLINIQGSFLASVFGTLVRTPARSIAVNTAAVNDFGSFDIYQDTAMWGLLIVCLVLGLVFRQRGVWAVGAWWLLIFVITNPHWLGLPGTGVVSNFASLIAIYIPTGLIVGIVIGTTIDRIMGMVRMRSRMLRPYVSIASTLLITAIGAQGVFARLGNVQTSTGVLITQPDLHAANWMRAHLPKSAFVLVNMFAAYAGTISVGTDGGWWLPLLAGARTTLPPATYSFEQPSRPDYREQVARFTTLATAPAQQMSQPTWAQSLKEAGITHIYVGQRQGRVNYGGPNLNPQQLLANPALHLIYHEDRVYLFEVR
;
A
#
# COMPACT_ATOMS: atom_id res chain seq x y z
N MET A 1 5.90 40.17 7.64
CA MET A 1 5.97 41.19 8.69
C MET A 1 4.59 41.35 9.28
N LEU A 2 4.44 41.51 10.59
CA LEU A 2 3.19 41.69 11.32
C LEU A 2 3.20 43.09 11.96
N ASP A 3 2.26 43.95 11.60
CA ASP A 3 2.07 45.29 12.14
C ASP A 3 0.59 45.70 12.00
N ALA A 4 0.26 46.95 12.34
CA ALA A 4 -1.12 47.43 12.28
C ALA A 4 -1.79 47.35 10.88
N ASN A 5 -0.98 47.29 9.80
CA ASN A 5 -1.45 47.28 8.39
C ASN A 5 -1.31 45.90 7.75
N HIS A 6 -0.56 44.98 8.39
CA HIS A 6 -0.28 43.65 7.83
C HIS A 6 -0.74 42.57 8.80
N ARG A 7 -1.89 41.97 8.49
CA ARG A 7 -2.41 40.78 9.18
C ARG A 7 -1.79 39.52 8.57
N ILE A 8 -1.47 38.55 9.40
CA ILE A 8 -0.92 37.28 8.98
C ILE A 8 -1.91 36.19 9.37
N GLY A 9 -2.30 35.35 8.41
CA GLY A 9 -3.16 34.20 8.63
C GLY A 9 -2.52 32.90 8.19
N GLN A 10 -3.05 31.76 8.66
CA GLN A 10 -2.68 30.42 8.23
C GLN A 10 -3.89 29.51 8.32
N THR A 11 -4.18 28.81 7.24
CA THR A 11 -5.09 27.67 7.25
C THR A 11 -4.35 26.41 7.68
N PHE A 12 -4.97 25.55 8.46
CA PHE A 12 -4.35 24.29 8.90
C PHE A 12 -5.41 23.26 9.32
N THR A 13 -5.02 21.97 9.33
CA THR A 13 -5.81 20.87 9.84
C THR A 13 -5.27 20.41 11.21
N ALA A 14 -6.13 20.27 12.20
CA ALA A 14 -5.75 19.71 13.50
C ALA A 14 -5.92 18.19 13.50
N HIS A 15 -4.82 17.43 13.63
CA HIS A 15 -4.86 15.95 13.55
C HIS A 15 -5.30 15.26 14.84
N HIS A 16 -5.31 15.99 15.97
CA HIS A 16 -5.71 15.45 17.28
C HIS A 16 -6.89 16.22 17.86
N ALA A 17 -7.63 15.55 18.73
CA ALA A 17 -8.64 16.19 19.55
C ALA A 17 -7.98 17.05 20.64
N GLY A 18 -8.69 18.11 21.09
CA GLY A 18 -8.23 18.94 22.18
C GLY A 18 -7.18 19.99 21.82
N LEU A 19 -7.25 20.57 20.60
CA LEU A 19 -6.42 21.72 20.24
C LEU A 19 -6.58 22.81 21.29
N SER A 20 -5.49 23.18 21.99
CA SER A 20 -5.49 24.07 23.16
C SER A 20 -4.51 25.24 23.05
N GLY A 21 -3.79 25.34 21.94
CA GLY A 21 -2.89 26.44 21.68
C GLY A 21 -2.16 26.31 20.38
N ILE A 22 -1.54 27.42 19.97
CA ILE A 22 -0.70 27.51 18.78
C ILE A 22 0.58 28.26 19.16
N ASP A 23 1.73 27.63 18.93
CA ASP A 23 3.03 28.26 19.03
C ASP A 23 3.39 28.88 17.67
N VAL A 24 3.66 30.17 17.61
CA VAL A 24 4.06 30.88 16.39
C VAL A 24 5.47 31.44 16.57
N PHE A 25 6.33 31.26 15.55
CA PHE A 25 7.68 31.83 15.59
C PHE A 25 7.63 33.33 15.32
N LEU A 26 7.99 34.13 16.35
CA LEU A 26 8.03 35.60 16.29
C LEU A 26 9.44 36.09 16.65
N ALA A 27 9.86 37.16 15.98
CA ALA A 27 11.08 37.88 16.31
C ALA A 27 10.78 39.39 16.48
N PRO A 28 11.41 40.06 17.44
CA PRO A 28 11.21 41.50 17.65
C PRO A 28 11.85 42.30 16.51
N ASP A 29 11.16 43.36 16.07
CA ASP A 29 11.71 44.38 15.17
C ASP A 29 11.54 45.77 15.87
N ALA A 30 10.28 46.21 16.07
CA ALA A 30 9.96 47.36 16.89
C ALA A 30 8.77 46.99 17.78
N ALA A 31 9.06 46.58 19.04
CA ALA A 31 8.04 46.09 19.95
C ALA A 31 7.71 47.14 21.04
N ASN A 32 6.43 47.43 21.20
CA ASN A 32 5.88 48.28 22.27
C ASN A 32 4.92 47.48 23.18
N ALA A 33 4.16 48.16 24.03
CA ALA A 33 3.19 47.53 24.92
C ALA A 33 1.85 47.14 24.24
N SER A 34 1.74 47.28 22.92
CA SER A 34 0.53 46.90 22.18
C SER A 34 0.29 45.40 22.18
N PRO A 35 -0.97 44.95 22.21
CA PRO A 35 -1.29 43.53 22.16
C PRO A 35 -1.03 42.93 20.78
N ILE A 36 -0.59 41.67 20.79
CA ILE A 36 -0.70 40.76 19.63
C ILE A 36 -1.89 39.89 19.91
N THR A 37 -2.86 39.89 19.03
CA THR A 37 -4.08 39.08 19.14
C THR A 37 -4.03 37.95 18.14
N LEU A 38 -4.22 36.72 18.61
CA LEU A 38 -4.47 35.54 17.78
C LEU A 38 -5.96 35.21 17.84
N THR A 39 -6.61 35.11 16.67
CA THR A 39 -8.00 34.64 16.55
C THR A 39 -8.03 33.33 15.78
N LEU A 40 -8.85 32.38 16.21
CA LEU A 40 -9.07 31.08 15.58
C LEU A 40 -10.50 30.99 15.07
N ARG A 41 -10.68 30.57 13.81
CA ARG A 41 -11.97 30.36 13.14
C ARG A 41 -12.01 29.02 12.45
N THR A 42 -13.20 28.54 12.05
CA THR A 42 -13.34 27.29 11.26
C THR A 42 -12.80 27.44 9.83
N HIS A 43 -12.92 28.61 9.23
CA HIS A 43 -12.37 28.93 7.93
C HIS A 43 -12.19 30.47 7.80
N ARG A 44 -11.48 30.91 6.78
CA ARG A 44 -11.10 32.30 6.58
C ARG A 44 -12.28 33.29 6.62
N HIS A 45 -13.39 32.92 6.00
CA HIS A 45 -14.58 33.76 5.90
C HIS A 45 -15.62 33.53 7.04
N ALA A 46 -15.30 32.68 8.03
CA ALA A 46 -16.20 32.48 9.16
C ALA A 46 -16.29 33.75 10.02
N SER A 47 -17.53 34.15 10.34
CA SER A 47 -17.79 35.27 11.25
C SER A 47 -17.58 34.86 12.72
N GLU A 48 -17.78 33.59 13.05
CA GLU A 48 -17.63 33.06 14.40
C GLU A 48 -16.16 32.88 14.75
N VAL A 49 -15.77 33.44 15.89
CA VAL A 49 -14.44 33.25 16.49
C VAL A 49 -14.53 32.15 17.54
N LEU A 50 -13.82 31.04 17.31
CA LEU A 50 -13.81 29.87 18.19
C LEU A 50 -12.94 30.09 19.43
N ALA A 51 -11.84 30.81 19.27
CA ALA A 51 -10.91 31.11 20.36
C ALA A 51 -10.14 32.39 20.05
N THR A 52 -9.77 33.08 21.13
CA THR A 52 -8.90 34.28 21.10
C THR A 52 -7.83 34.12 22.16
N ALA A 53 -6.59 34.44 21.80
CA ALA A 53 -5.48 34.52 22.74
C ALA A 53 -4.68 35.80 22.50
N GLN A 54 -4.16 36.42 23.56
CA GLN A 54 -3.41 37.67 23.46
C GLN A 54 -2.09 37.56 24.20
N MET A 55 -1.09 38.31 23.73
CA MET A 55 0.17 38.58 24.43
C MET A 55 0.62 40.00 24.13
N THR A 56 1.53 40.52 24.92
CA THR A 56 2.10 41.86 24.70
C THR A 56 3.28 41.74 23.72
N ALA A 57 3.39 42.61 22.74
CA ALA A 57 4.50 42.61 21.77
C ALA A 57 5.88 42.74 22.43
N ARG A 58 5.97 43.50 23.55
CA ARG A 58 7.19 43.64 24.38
C ARG A 58 7.69 42.33 25.00
N ASP A 59 6.82 41.33 25.16
CA ASP A 59 7.20 40.01 25.71
C ASP A 59 8.00 39.16 24.70
N VAL A 60 7.94 39.51 23.42
CA VAL A 60 8.79 38.92 22.36
C VAL A 60 10.18 39.57 22.43
N ARG A 61 11.06 39.03 23.28
CA ARG A 61 12.40 39.60 23.53
C ARG A 61 13.47 39.06 22.61
N THR A 62 13.31 37.82 22.14
CA THR A 62 14.25 37.12 21.27
C THR A 62 13.48 36.33 20.23
N PRO A 63 14.08 36.04 19.05
CA PRO A 63 13.47 35.14 18.06
C PRO A 63 13.17 33.76 18.67
N ALA A 64 11.88 33.45 18.83
CA ALA A 64 11.45 32.17 19.43
C ALA A 64 9.98 31.86 19.10
N TYR A 65 9.58 30.61 19.34
CA TYR A 65 8.18 30.23 19.33
C TYR A 65 7.45 30.82 20.53
N GLN A 66 6.42 31.60 20.29
CA GLN A 66 5.56 32.22 21.28
C GLN A 66 4.23 31.50 21.35
N ARG A 67 3.80 31.15 22.57
CA ARG A 67 2.60 30.34 22.80
C ARG A 67 1.35 31.19 22.99
N PHE A 68 0.34 30.92 22.17
CA PHE A 68 -1.02 31.44 22.32
C PHE A 68 -1.93 30.31 22.80
N SER A 69 -2.34 30.34 24.07
CA SER A 69 -3.14 29.29 24.71
C SER A 69 -4.61 29.69 24.77
N PHE A 70 -5.51 28.72 24.58
CA PHE A 70 -6.95 28.84 24.67
C PHE A 70 -7.58 27.58 25.24
N PRO A 71 -8.86 27.57 25.65
CA PRO A 71 -9.56 26.39 26.13
C PRO A 71 -9.53 25.27 25.08
N PRO A 72 -9.36 23.99 25.49
CA PRO A 72 -9.26 22.87 24.56
C PRO A 72 -10.50 22.70 23.70
N LEU A 73 -10.33 22.62 22.38
CA LEU A 73 -11.37 22.29 21.40
C LEU A 73 -11.48 20.78 21.29
N ILE A 74 -12.44 20.16 21.99
CA ILE A 74 -12.57 18.71 22.13
C ILE A 74 -12.76 18.01 20.78
N ASN A 75 -13.49 18.64 19.85
CA ASN A 75 -13.83 18.07 18.53
C ASN A 75 -12.86 18.51 17.42
N SER A 76 -11.61 18.90 17.74
CA SER A 76 -10.65 19.40 16.75
C SER A 76 -10.02 18.33 15.87
N ARG A 77 -10.22 17.02 16.13
CA ARG A 77 -9.56 15.96 15.35
C ARG A 77 -10.03 15.96 13.89
N ASN A 78 -9.05 16.09 12.97
CA ASN A 78 -9.24 16.18 11.52
C ASN A 78 -10.19 17.31 11.10
N ALA A 79 -10.18 18.40 11.87
CA ALA A 79 -10.95 19.62 11.59
C ALA A 79 -10.03 20.71 11.08
N ASP A 80 -10.54 21.49 10.11
CA ASP A 80 -9.84 22.58 9.49
C ASP A 80 -10.08 23.88 10.24
N TYR A 81 -9.04 24.71 10.32
CA TYR A 81 -9.07 25.97 11.01
C TYR A 81 -8.30 27.05 10.24
N PHE A 82 -8.68 28.29 10.52
CA PHE A 82 -7.94 29.47 10.11
C PHE A 82 -7.51 30.24 11.36
N VAL A 83 -6.21 30.45 11.52
CA VAL A 83 -5.65 31.31 12.55
C VAL A 83 -5.24 32.63 11.93
N GLN A 84 -5.53 33.73 12.61
CA GLN A 84 -5.16 35.09 12.20
C GLN A 84 -4.43 35.80 13.35
N LEU A 85 -3.32 36.45 13.02
CA LEU A 85 -2.52 37.28 13.91
C LEU A 85 -2.67 38.74 13.53
N GLU A 86 -2.91 39.59 14.52
CA GLU A 86 -2.98 41.05 14.40
C GLU A 86 -2.11 41.71 15.46
N ALA A 87 -1.39 42.75 15.09
CA ALA A 87 -0.61 43.55 16.04
C ALA A 87 -1.24 44.93 16.26
N GLY A 88 -1.25 45.41 17.46
CA GLY A 88 -1.68 46.76 17.78
C GLY A 88 -0.77 47.82 17.20
N SER A 89 -1.28 49.06 17.13
CA SER A 89 -0.57 50.21 16.55
C SER A 89 0.79 50.46 17.21
N GLY A 90 1.81 50.74 16.37
CA GLY A 90 3.16 51.05 16.81
C GLY A 90 4.06 49.84 17.10
N SER A 91 3.55 48.61 17.06
CA SER A 91 4.37 47.39 17.13
C SER A 91 4.66 46.83 15.73
N ARG A 92 5.88 46.33 15.56
CA ARG A 92 6.35 45.69 14.36
C ARG A 92 7.13 44.41 14.73
N LEU A 93 6.76 43.27 14.15
CA LEU A 93 7.34 41.99 14.47
C LEU A 93 7.63 41.23 13.16
N LEU A 94 8.70 40.45 13.15
CA LEU A 94 8.97 39.52 12.10
C LEU A 94 8.30 38.20 12.46
N VAL A 95 7.61 37.61 11.47
CA VAL A 95 6.95 36.31 11.61
C VAL A 95 7.74 35.27 10.83
N GLY A 96 8.05 34.14 11.47
CA GLY A 96 8.74 33.04 10.83
C GLY A 96 7.90 32.42 9.75
N SER A 97 8.50 32.19 8.57
CA SER A 97 7.86 31.53 7.44
C SER A 97 8.75 30.44 6.86
N ALA A 98 8.13 29.49 6.16
CA ALA A 98 8.77 28.42 5.43
C ALA A 98 8.30 28.39 3.98
N ALA A 99 8.95 27.58 3.12
CA ALA A 99 8.53 27.39 1.73
C ALA A 99 7.10 26.86 1.66
N GLY A 100 6.40 27.13 0.56
CA GLY A 100 4.99 26.78 0.37
C GLY A 100 4.68 25.29 0.49
N ASP A 101 5.64 24.41 0.22
CA ASP A 101 5.53 22.96 0.31
C ASP A 101 5.95 22.38 1.68
N ALA A 102 6.39 23.22 2.63
CA ALA A 102 6.74 22.80 3.99
C ALA A 102 5.52 22.29 4.81
N TYR A 103 4.32 22.77 4.48
CA TYR A 103 3.06 22.32 5.04
C TYR A 103 2.01 22.18 3.93
N MET A 104 1.36 21.00 3.84
CA MET A 104 0.50 20.65 2.69
C MET A 104 -1.00 20.77 2.96
N GLU A 105 -1.41 21.23 4.14
CA GLU A 105 -2.82 21.26 4.54
C GLU A 105 -3.32 22.68 4.77
N GLY A 106 -2.73 23.63 4.04
CA GLY A 106 -3.10 25.02 4.11
C GLY A 106 -2.09 25.95 3.44
N ALA A 107 -2.26 27.25 3.64
CA ALA A 107 -1.37 28.31 3.15
C ALA A 107 -1.28 29.47 4.12
N LEU A 108 -0.16 30.23 4.04
CA LEU A 108 -0.01 31.52 4.68
C LEU A 108 -0.85 32.55 3.91
N TYR A 109 -1.50 33.43 4.66
CA TYR A 109 -2.22 34.58 4.14
C TYR A 109 -1.60 35.88 4.66
N GLN A 110 -1.44 36.84 3.79
CA GLN A 110 -1.09 38.22 4.15
C GLN A 110 -2.19 39.14 3.64
N ASN A 111 -2.87 39.86 4.52
CA ASN A 111 -4.01 40.70 4.19
C ASN A 111 -5.06 40.01 3.30
N ASP A 112 -5.43 38.78 3.67
CA ASP A 112 -6.39 37.91 2.96
C ASP A 112 -5.96 37.38 1.60
N GLU A 113 -4.71 37.58 1.18
CA GLU A 113 -4.14 36.98 -0.03
C GLU A 113 -3.26 35.77 0.31
N ALA A 114 -3.51 34.64 -0.34
CA ALA A 114 -2.72 33.42 -0.17
C ALA A 114 -1.30 33.64 -0.73
N GLN A 115 -0.29 33.25 0.05
CA GLN A 115 1.11 33.37 -0.31
C GLN A 115 1.72 32.00 -0.65
N GLU A 116 2.76 31.99 -1.48
CA GLU A 116 3.58 30.79 -1.75
C GLU A 116 4.53 30.48 -0.57
N ALA A 117 4.01 30.57 0.65
CA ALA A 117 4.74 30.38 1.89
C ALA A 117 3.84 29.74 2.96
N GLN A 118 4.43 29.29 4.05
CA GLN A 118 3.75 28.76 5.22
C GLN A 118 4.21 29.50 6.47
N LEU A 119 3.33 29.66 7.46
CA LEU A 119 3.67 30.16 8.78
C LEU A 119 4.57 29.13 9.51
N ALA A 120 5.56 29.58 10.25
CA ALA A 120 6.30 28.73 11.17
C ALA A 120 5.50 28.59 12.48
N PHE A 121 4.73 27.49 12.62
CA PHE A 121 3.84 27.26 13.76
C PHE A 121 3.93 25.82 14.28
N LYS A 122 3.41 25.61 15.51
CA LYS A 122 3.21 24.28 16.12
C LYS A 122 1.86 24.25 16.80
N LEU A 123 1.13 23.15 16.64
CA LEU A 123 -0.15 22.93 17.31
C LEU A 123 0.06 22.29 18.69
N ILE A 124 -0.63 22.79 19.68
CA ILE A 124 -0.58 22.31 21.07
C ILE A 124 -1.92 21.69 21.43
N TYR A 125 -1.88 20.49 22.00
CA TYR A 125 -3.07 19.72 22.33
C TYR A 125 -3.13 19.40 23.83
N ASP A 126 -4.36 19.33 24.34
CA ASP A 126 -4.62 18.83 25.69
C ASP A 126 -4.36 17.33 25.78
N ARG A 127 -3.57 16.91 26.77
CA ARG A 127 -3.15 15.50 26.92
C ARG A 127 -4.30 14.53 27.12
N ALA A 128 -5.31 14.91 27.93
CA ALA A 128 -6.46 14.05 28.20
C ALA A 128 -7.29 13.78 26.93
N SER A 129 -7.51 14.85 26.14
CA SER A 129 -8.21 14.75 24.84
C SER A 129 -7.44 13.92 23.81
N VAL A 130 -6.11 14.02 23.79
CA VAL A 130 -5.25 13.18 22.93
C VAL A 130 -5.39 11.70 23.30
N VAL A 131 -5.36 11.37 24.61
CA VAL A 131 -5.52 9.97 25.06
C VAL A 131 -6.91 9.41 24.68
N GLN A 132 -7.97 10.20 24.81
CA GLN A 132 -9.31 9.80 24.37
C GLN A 132 -9.36 9.63 22.84
N GLY A 133 -8.70 10.49 22.09
CA GLY A 133 -8.54 10.37 20.64
C GLY A 133 -7.86 9.05 20.23
N TRP A 134 -6.80 8.67 20.95
CA TRP A 134 -6.13 7.37 20.77
C TRP A 134 -7.05 6.18 21.02
N ALA A 135 -7.86 6.22 22.06
CA ALA A 135 -8.81 5.15 22.34
C ALA A 135 -9.82 4.95 21.18
N ARG A 136 -10.35 6.04 20.62
CA ARG A 136 -11.23 5.99 19.44
C ARG A 136 -10.50 5.42 18.21
N GLN A 137 -9.27 5.83 17.98
CA GLN A 137 -8.44 5.33 16.87
C GLN A 137 -8.17 3.83 17.00
N LEU A 138 -7.89 3.34 18.19
CA LEU A 138 -7.72 1.90 18.45
C LEU A 138 -9.01 1.11 18.17
N LEU A 139 -10.18 1.66 18.46
CA LEU A 139 -11.47 1.04 18.12
C LEU A 139 -11.68 0.99 16.59
N GLU A 140 -11.32 2.03 15.85
CA GLU A 140 -11.36 2.03 14.38
C GLU A 140 -10.42 0.95 13.81
N TRP A 141 -9.19 0.84 14.32
CA TRP A 141 -8.26 -0.22 13.91
C TRP A 141 -8.80 -1.62 14.23
N ALA A 142 -9.38 -1.80 15.43
CA ALA A 142 -9.98 -3.07 15.82
C ALA A 142 -11.13 -3.45 14.88
N ARG A 143 -11.98 -2.49 14.48
CA ARG A 143 -13.07 -2.72 13.52
C ARG A 143 -12.54 -3.21 12.16
N VAL A 144 -11.49 -2.57 11.62
CA VAL A 144 -10.86 -2.97 10.36
C VAL A 144 -10.21 -4.35 10.47
N LEU A 145 -9.49 -4.61 11.57
CA LEU A 145 -8.84 -5.90 11.82
C LEU A 145 -9.86 -7.02 11.99
N LEU A 146 -10.96 -6.78 12.70
CA LEU A 146 -12.04 -7.77 12.87
C LEU A 146 -12.74 -8.06 11.54
N ALA A 147 -13.02 -7.04 10.72
CA ALA A 147 -13.57 -7.24 9.38
C ALA A 147 -12.61 -8.03 8.49
N THR A 148 -11.31 -7.67 8.51
CA THR A 148 -10.27 -8.41 7.79
C THR A 148 -10.19 -9.87 8.24
N PHE A 149 -10.22 -10.11 9.56
CA PHE A 149 -10.25 -11.45 10.14
C PHE A 149 -11.48 -12.23 9.63
N ALA A 150 -12.65 -11.62 9.68
CA ALA A 150 -13.89 -12.25 9.25
C ALA A 150 -13.86 -12.60 7.74
N ILE A 151 -13.45 -11.66 6.89
CA ILE A 151 -13.50 -11.81 5.43
C ILE A 151 -12.40 -12.74 4.91
N ILE A 152 -11.20 -12.72 5.49
CA ILE A 152 -10.03 -13.41 4.96
C ILE A 152 -9.68 -14.66 5.80
N LEU A 153 -9.51 -14.50 7.12
CA LEU A 153 -8.99 -15.58 7.93
C LEU A 153 -10.02 -16.69 8.20
N ILE A 154 -11.28 -16.34 8.43
CA ILE A 154 -12.32 -17.37 8.66
C ILE A 154 -12.52 -18.26 7.43
N PRO A 155 -12.73 -17.74 6.20
CA PRO A 155 -12.79 -18.58 5.00
C PRO A 155 -11.49 -19.35 4.77
N GLY A 156 -10.33 -18.70 4.96
CA GLY A 156 -9.02 -19.35 4.84
C GLY A 156 -8.85 -20.52 5.81
N LEU A 157 -9.23 -20.37 7.08
CA LEU A 157 -9.24 -21.44 8.10
C LEU A 157 -10.22 -22.55 7.74
N ALA A 158 -11.43 -22.20 7.26
CA ALA A 158 -12.43 -23.18 6.86
C ALA A 158 -11.88 -24.09 5.76
N LEU A 159 -11.29 -23.50 4.70
CA LEU A 159 -10.68 -24.23 3.59
C LEU A 159 -9.47 -25.04 4.03
N LEU A 160 -8.58 -24.45 4.80
CA LEU A 160 -7.39 -25.11 5.34
C LEU A 160 -7.75 -26.33 6.20
N SER A 161 -8.91 -26.31 6.90
CA SER A 161 -9.37 -27.40 7.77
C SER A 161 -9.68 -28.71 7.02
N PHE A 162 -9.87 -28.68 5.70
CA PHE A 162 -10.07 -29.87 4.88
C PHE A 162 -8.75 -30.59 4.51
N TRP A 163 -7.64 -29.88 4.64
CA TRP A 163 -6.33 -30.46 4.39
C TRP A 163 -5.80 -31.22 5.62
N ARG A 164 -5.37 -32.46 5.44
CA ARG A 164 -4.85 -33.29 6.54
C ARG A 164 -3.60 -32.73 7.22
N GLY A 165 -2.77 -31.96 6.48
CA GLY A 165 -1.62 -31.26 7.06
C GLY A 165 -1.98 -30.22 8.12
N TRP A 166 -3.28 -29.87 8.27
CA TRP A 166 -3.79 -29.05 9.37
C TRP A 166 -3.32 -29.56 10.74
N GLN A 167 -3.22 -30.86 10.95
CA GLN A 167 -2.82 -31.48 12.22
C GLN A 167 -1.35 -31.20 12.58
N GLU A 168 -0.49 -30.99 11.57
CA GLU A 168 0.92 -30.68 11.76
C GLU A 168 1.16 -29.24 12.23
N LEU A 169 0.17 -28.35 12.04
CA LEU A 169 0.26 -26.91 12.25
C LEU A 169 -0.11 -26.53 13.68
N ASN A 170 0.68 -25.66 14.30
CA ASN A 170 0.22 -24.93 15.47
C ASN A 170 -0.83 -23.87 15.10
N TRP A 171 -1.50 -23.28 16.09
CA TRP A 171 -2.59 -22.34 15.84
C TRP A 171 -2.15 -21.05 15.12
N LEU A 172 -0.93 -20.52 15.36
CA LEU A 172 -0.40 -19.37 14.66
C LEU A 172 -0.02 -19.70 13.21
N GLU A 173 0.52 -20.89 12.93
CA GLU A 173 0.78 -21.33 11.55
C GLU A 173 -0.52 -21.47 10.77
N ARG A 174 -1.61 -21.95 11.40
CA ARG A 174 -2.94 -22.01 10.76
C ARG A 174 -3.43 -20.63 10.38
N LEU A 175 -3.35 -19.66 11.30
CA LEU A 175 -3.71 -18.26 11.01
C LEU A 175 -2.82 -17.66 9.92
N SER A 176 -1.52 -17.88 9.98
CA SER A 176 -0.56 -17.36 9.00
C SER A 176 -0.84 -17.88 7.58
N LEU A 177 -1.07 -19.18 7.40
CA LEU A 177 -1.42 -19.77 6.09
C LEU A 177 -2.81 -19.33 5.61
N SER A 178 -3.75 -19.12 6.53
CA SER A 178 -5.10 -18.68 6.20
C SER A 178 -5.13 -17.29 5.56
N CYS A 179 -4.14 -16.44 5.81
CA CYS A 179 -4.02 -15.14 5.14
C CYS A 179 -3.95 -15.31 3.61
N GLY A 180 -3.01 -16.13 3.12
CA GLY A 180 -2.85 -16.33 1.68
C GLY A 180 -3.99 -17.13 1.05
N ILE A 181 -4.52 -18.15 1.76
CA ILE A 181 -5.64 -18.96 1.25
C ILE A 181 -6.92 -18.12 1.15
N GLY A 182 -7.23 -17.30 2.17
CA GLY A 182 -8.41 -16.44 2.15
C GLY A 182 -8.30 -15.32 1.11
N LEU A 183 -7.13 -14.68 1.00
CA LEU A 183 -6.89 -13.68 -0.05
C LEU A 183 -6.96 -14.27 -1.47
N ALA A 184 -6.63 -15.54 -1.65
CA ALA A 184 -6.81 -16.23 -2.93
C ALA A 184 -8.27 -16.61 -3.18
N PHE A 185 -9.00 -17.00 -2.14
CA PHE A 185 -10.39 -17.48 -2.25
C PHE A 185 -11.38 -16.37 -2.61
N VAL A 186 -11.28 -15.20 -1.94
CA VAL A 186 -12.24 -14.10 -2.13
C VAL A 186 -12.38 -13.68 -3.60
N PRO A 187 -11.30 -13.37 -4.35
CA PRO A 187 -11.43 -12.99 -5.76
C PRO A 187 -11.89 -14.12 -6.66
N VAL A 188 -11.51 -15.37 -6.38
CA VAL A 188 -12.01 -16.54 -7.15
C VAL A 188 -13.51 -16.69 -6.96
N LEU A 189 -13.99 -16.57 -5.70
CA LEU A 189 -15.43 -16.61 -5.41
C LEU A 189 -16.17 -15.47 -6.09
N LEU A 190 -15.66 -14.23 -6.02
CA LEU A 190 -16.29 -13.07 -6.64
C LEU A 190 -16.37 -13.22 -8.16
N MET A 191 -15.31 -13.71 -8.79
CA MET A 191 -15.29 -13.97 -10.23
C MET A 191 -16.37 -14.97 -10.64
N TRP A 192 -16.45 -16.12 -9.98
CA TRP A 192 -17.43 -17.15 -10.30
C TRP A 192 -18.86 -16.69 -9.96
N ALA A 193 -19.06 -15.99 -8.86
CA ALA A 193 -20.36 -15.40 -8.54
C ALA A 193 -20.84 -14.43 -9.63
N ASN A 194 -19.92 -13.61 -10.16
CA ASN A 194 -20.21 -12.70 -11.28
C ASN A 194 -20.62 -13.45 -12.56
N VAL A 195 -19.97 -14.60 -12.86
CA VAL A 195 -20.36 -15.47 -14.00
C VAL A 195 -21.80 -15.95 -13.87
N PHE A 196 -22.25 -16.26 -12.64
CA PHE A 196 -23.62 -16.68 -12.37
C PHE A 196 -24.60 -15.51 -12.14
N GLY A 197 -24.19 -14.27 -12.38
CA GLY A 197 -25.04 -13.09 -12.25
C GLY A 197 -25.25 -12.61 -10.80
N PHE A 198 -24.57 -13.19 -9.81
CA PHE A 198 -24.67 -12.73 -8.41
C PHE A 198 -23.92 -11.44 -8.20
N ARG A 199 -24.55 -10.50 -7.47
CA ARG A 199 -23.95 -9.22 -7.07
C ARG A 199 -23.61 -9.24 -5.59
N PHE A 200 -22.42 -8.73 -5.26
CA PHE A 200 -21.96 -8.59 -3.88
C PHE A 200 -22.53 -7.32 -3.23
N SER A 201 -22.75 -7.42 -1.94
CA SER A 201 -23.24 -6.35 -1.05
C SER A 201 -22.82 -6.67 0.38
N SER A 202 -23.16 -5.81 1.33
CA SER A 202 -22.95 -6.08 2.76
C SER A 202 -23.59 -7.40 3.20
N LEU A 203 -24.78 -7.74 2.68
CA LEU A 203 -25.47 -8.99 2.99
C LEU A 203 -24.68 -10.21 2.47
N SER A 204 -24.21 -10.18 1.24
CA SER A 204 -23.44 -11.32 0.68
C SER A 204 -22.12 -11.53 1.40
N ILE A 205 -21.47 -10.47 1.88
CA ILE A 205 -20.28 -10.60 2.75
C ILE A 205 -20.65 -11.22 4.11
N ALA A 206 -21.75 -10.82 4.73
CA ALA A 206 -22.23 -11.44 5.98
C ALA A 206 -22.56 -12.93 5.78
N VAL A 207 -23.20 -13.30 4.66
CA VAL A 207 -23.48 -14.69 4.30
C VAL A 207 -22.18 -15.47 4.08
N LEU A 208 -21.20 -14.93 3.36
CA LEU A 208 -19.88 -15.55 3.15
C LEU A 208 -19.21 -15.86 4.49
N VAL A 209 -19.15 -14.88 5.39
CA VAL A 209 -18.55 -15.04 6.73
C VAL A 209 -19.34 -16.04 7.57
N GLY A 210 -20.66 -15.96 7.55
CA GLY A 210 -21.54 -16.88 8.28
C GLY A 210 -21.37 -18.33 7.82
N LEU A 211 -21.46 -18.60 6.53
CA LEU A 211 -21.26 -19.94 5.95
C LEU A 211 -19.86 -20.49 6.24
N SER A 212 -18.84 -19.66 6.06
CA SER A 212 -17.46 -20.06 6.35
C SER A 212 -17.28 -20.38 7.85
N SER A 213 -17.91 -19.62 8.74
CA SER A 213 -17.90 -19.87 10.19
C SER A 213 -18.59 -21.19 10.52
N VAL A 214 -19.77 -21.46 9.96
CA VAL A 214 -20.50 -22.73 10.15
C VAL A 214 -19.64 -23.91 9.67
N VAL A 215 -19.07 -23.83 8.47
CA VAL A 215 -18.17 -24.85 7.93
C VAL A 215 -17.01 -25.10 8.89
N LEU A 216 -16.33 -24.04 9.34
CA LEU A 216 -15.19 -24.16 10.26
C LEU A 216 -15.62 -24.82 11.60
N LEU A 217 -16.72 -24.37 12.19
CA LEU A 217 -17.22 -24.91 13.45
C LEU A 217 -17.61 -26.40 13.33
N VAL A 218 -18.31 -26.79 12.25
CA VAL A 218 -18.64 -28.19 11.98
C VAL A 218 -17.38 -29.04 11.80
N ARG A 219 -16.37 -28.51 11.08
CA ARG A 219 -15.07 -29.20 10.92
C ARG A 219 -14.37 -29.39 12.27
N LEU A 220 -14.27 -28.34 13.07
CA LEU A 220 -13.64 -28.41 14.40
C LEU A 220 -14.42 -29.37 15.34
N TRP A 221 -15.74 -29.35 15.29
CA TRP A 221 -16.56 -30.27 16.07
C TRP A 221 -16.34 -31.73 15.65
N ARG A 222 -16.30 -32.03 14.34
CA ARG A 222 -15.98 -33.40 13.86
C ARG A 222 -14.59 -33.84 14.27
N MET A 223 -13.58 -32.94 14.18
CA MET A 223 -12.21 -33.23 14.62
C MET A 223 -12.13 -33.52 16.14
N ARG A 224 -12.95 -32.82 16.95
CA ARG A 224 -13.03 -33.10 18.41
C ARG A 224 -13.52 -34.50 18.77
N LYS A 225 -14.37 -35.07 17.92
CA LYS A 225 -14.89 -36.43 18.12
C LYS A 225 -13.84 -37.53 17.83
N ASP A 226 -12.79 -37.20 17.09
CA ASP A 226 -11.64 -38.06 16.83
C ASP A 226 -10.41 -37.54 17.59
N PRO A 227 -10.11 -38.11 18.78
CA PRO A 227 -8.98 -37.65 19.59
C PRO A 227 -7.62 -37.75 18.91
N ALA A 228 -7.47 -38.64 17.90
CA ALA A 228 -6.26 -38.75 17.09
C ALA A 228 -6.11 -37.57 16.11
N SER A 229 -7.23 -36.94 15.71
CA SER A 229 -7.29 -35.81 14.76
C SER A 229 -7.28 -34.46 15.43
N PHE A 230 -7.54 -34.35 16.73
CA PHE A 230 -7.58 -33.08 17.45
C PHE A 230 -6.32 -32.87 18.27
N PRO A 231 -5.40 -31.99 17.85
CA PRO A 231 -4.23 -31.69 18.66
C PRO A 231 -4.67 -31.01 19.96
N LYS A 232 -4.20 -31.56 21.10
CA LYS A 232 -4.46 -30.97 22.42
C LYS A 232 -4.03 -29.51 22.41
N PRO A 233 -4.85 -28.59 22.95
CA PRO A 233 -4.49 -27.17 23.04
C PRO A 233 -3.22 -27.04 23.90
N ALA A 234 -2.09 -26.83 23.27
CA ALA A 234 -0.84 -26.55 23.96
C ALA A 234 -0.83 -25.08 24.41
N ARG A 235 -0.34 -24.81 25.61
CA ARG A 235 -0.08 -23.45 26.07
C ARG A 235 0.86 -22.75 25.08
N PRO A 236 0.65 -21.46 24.77
CA PRO A 236 1.57 -20.72 23.93
C PRO A 236 3.00 -20.81 24.49
N ASN A 237 3.95 -21.17 23.65
CA ASN A 237 5.36 -21.13 24.02
C ASN A 237 5.92 -19.70 23.87
N SER A 238 7.11 -19.44 24.40
CA SER A 238 7.76 -18.14 24.37
C SER A 238 7.98 -17.59 22.94
N ALA A 239 8.27 -18.45 21.97
CA ALA A 239 8.39 -18.04 20.58
C ALA A 239 7.05 -17.53 20.03
N GLN A 240 5.94 -18.21 20.36
CA GLN A 240 4.60 -17.75 19.96
C GLN A 240 4.21 -16.43 20.63
N LEU A 241 4.54 -16.27 21.94
CA LEU A 241 4.32 -14.99 22.63
C LEU A 241 5.15 -13.87 22.01
N CYS A 242 6.41 -14.12 21.71
CA CYS A 242 7.27 -13.18 21.00
C CYS A 242 6.70 -12.83 19.61
N ALA A 243 6.21 -13.82 18.85
CA ALA A 243 5.56 -13.59 17.56
C ALA A 243 4.33 -12.67 17.68
N LEU A 244 3.51 -12.83 18.72
CA LEU A 244 2.37 -11.95 18.99
C LEU A 244 2.80 -10.52 19.31
N ILE A 245 3.87 -10.34 20.09
CA ILE A 245 4.42 -9.00 20.40
C ILE A 245 4.93 -8.35 19.11
N ILE A 246 5.71 -9.06 18.31
CA ILE A 246 6.19 -8.54 17.01
C ILE A 246 5.00 -8.19 16.09
N LEU A 247 3.97 -9.04 16.03
CA LEU A 247 2.77 -8.78 15.24
C LEU A 247 2.04 -7.52 15.73
N ALA A 248 1.92 -7.32 17.04
CA ALA A 248 1.32 -6.12 17.61
C ALA A 248 2.12 -4.84 17.24
N LEU A 249 3.46 -4.89 17.31
CA LEU A 249 4.31 -3.78 16.86
C LEU A 249 4.16 -3.50 15.36
N VAL A 250 4.04 -4.55 14.55
CA VAL A 250 3.77 -4.42 13.10
C VAL A 250 2.40 -3.78 12.88
N ILE A 251 1.35 -4.23 13.53
CA ILE A 251 -0.01 -3.65 13.44
C ILE A 251 0.05 -2.16 13.81
N PHE A 252 0.68 -1.83 14.92
CA PHE A 252 0.83 -0.45 15.37
C PHE A 252 1.50 0.42 14.30
N THR A 253 2.65 0.01 13.75
CA THR A 253 3.37 0.82 12.77
C THR A 253 2.54 1.04 11.50
N ARG A 254 1.80 0.02 11.01
CA ARG A 254 1.04 0.11 9.75
C ARG A 254 -0.16 1.03 9.86
N PHE A 255 -0.87 0.99 10.97
CA PHE A 255 -2.03 1.86 11.16
C PHE A 255 -1.66 3.27 11.62
N GLN A 256 -0.58 3.41 12.40
CA GLN A 256 -0.14 4.73 12.89
C GLN A 256 0.24 5.66 11.74
N VAL A 257 0.98 5.18 10.75
CA VAL A 257 1.48 6.03 9.65
C VAL A 257 0.38 6.54 8.72
N ILE A 258 -0.75 5.85 8.64
CA ILE A 258 -1.89 6.30 7.83
C ILE A 258 -2.88 7.16 8.59
N GLY A 259 -2.67 7.39 9.90
CA GLY A 259 -3.60 8.15 10.74
C GLY A 259 -3.79 9.61 10.32
N SER A 260 -2.81 10.19 9.63
CA SER A 260 -2.85 11.54 9.07
C SER A 260 -3.15 11.58 7.58
N LEU A 261 -3.35 10.43 6.92
CA LEU A 261 -3.62 10.37 5.49
C LEU A 261 -5.13 10.30 5.24
N PRO A 262 -5.76 11.33 4.65
CA PRO A 262 -7.16 11.27 4.25
C PRO A 262 -7.37 10.32 3.06
N PHE A 263 -6.36 10.19 2.20
CA PHE A 263 -6.38 9.38 0.98
C PHE A 263 -5.11 8.57 0.82
N PRO A 264 -5.16 7.43 0.09
CA PRO A 264 -3.98 6.69 -0.28
C PRO A 264 -3.03 7.52 -1.14
N MET A 265 -1.73 7.35 -0.92
CA MET A 265 -0.69 8.11 -1.64
C MET A 265 -0.44 7.54 -3.03
N TRP A 266 0.06 8.39 -3.96
CA TRP A 266 0.51 8.04 -5.29
C TRP A 266 -0.57 7.63 -6.30
N GLY A 267 -0.22 7.65 -7.59
CA GLY A 267 -1.15 7.36 -8.68
C GLY A 267 -1.66 5.94 -8.73
N ASP A 268 -0.82 4.94 -8.37
CA ASP A 268 -1.26 3.55 -8.32
C ASP A 268 -2.42 3.38 -7.32
N SER A 269 -2.37 4.07 -6.17
CA SER A 269 -3.43 4.03 -5.17
C SER A 269 -4.74 4.66 -5.65
N TRP A 270 -4.66 5.78 -6.40
CA TRP A 270 -5.84 6.37 -7.03
C TRP A 270 -6.49 5.38 -8.00
N HIS A 271 -5.67 4.78 -8.87
CA HIS A 271 -6.14 3.78 -9.82
C HIS A 271 -6.80 2.58 -9.13
N HIS A 272 -6.19 2.06 -8.06
CA HIS A 272 -6.79 1.00 -7.26
C HIS A 272 -8.10 1.44 -6.61
N THR A 273 -8.17 2.68 -6.10
CA THR A 273 -9.39 3.23 -5.51
C THR A 273 -10.52 3.34 -6.53
N LEU A 274 -10.21 3.75 -7.76
CA LEU A 274 -11.18 3.81 -8.84
C LEU A 274 -11.77 2.44 -9.17
N ILE A 275 -10.93 1.41 -9.26
CA ILE A 275 -11.39 0.03 -9.48
C ILE A 275 -12.26 -0.44 -8.31
N VAL A 276 -11.87 -0.15 -7.05
CA VAL A 276 -12.67 -0.48 -5.87
C VAL A 276 -14.04 0.21 -5.90
N GLN A 277 -14.09 1.49 -6.30
CA GLN A 277 -15.35 2.23 -6.46
C GLN A 277 -16.23 1.59 -7.52
N LEU A 278 -15.70 1.31 -8.71
CA LEU A 278 -16.45 0.65 -9.78
C LEU A 278 -16.94 -0.74 -9.38
N MET A 279 -16.12 -1.52 -8.67
CA MET A 279 -16.56 -2.82 -8.13
C MET A 279 -17.65 -2.66 -7.08
N ALA A 280 -17.58 -1.63 -6.24
CA ALA A 280 -18.60 -1.34 -5.24
C ALA A 280 -19.93 -0.97 -5.89
N ASP A 281 -19.91 -0.11 -6.91
CA ASP A 281 -21.09 0.37 -7.63
C ASP A 281 -21.77 -0.75 -8.43
N HIS A 282 -20.98 -1.65 -9.04
CA HIS A 282 -21.50 -2.77 -9.83
C HIS A 282 -21.82 -4.03 -9.00
N GLY A 283 -21.39 -4.08 -7.74
CA GLY A 283 -21.50 -5.28 -6.90
C GLY A 283 -20.64 -6.44 -7.39
N GLY A 284 -19.49 -6.16 -8.04
CA GLY A 284 -18.59 -7.19 -8.58
C GLY A 284 -17.69 -6.69 -9.69
N LEU A 285 -17.30 -7.59 -10.63
CA LEU A 285 -16.53 -7.20 -11.79
C LEU A 285 -17.37 -6.33 -12.73
N PHE A 286 -16.69 -5.49 -13.48
CA PHE A 286 -17.27 -4.56 -14.45
C PHE A 286 -16.52 -4.66 -15.78
N THR A 287 -17.09 -4.08 -16.83
CA THR A 287 -16.44 -3.92 -18.15
C THR A 287 -16.27 -2.45 -18.48
N SER A 288 -17.30 -1.63 -18.28
CA SER A 288 -17.25 -0.21 -18.56
C SER A 288 -16.67 0.58 -17.40
N TRP A 289 -15.79 1.54 -17.70
CA TRP A 289 -15.20 2.47 -16.74
C TRP A 289 -16.00 3.77 -16.56
N GLN A 290 -17.19 3.84 -17.19
CA GLN A 290 -18.08 4.97 -17.00
C GLN A 290 -18.53 5.11 -15.53
N PRO A 291 -18.69 6.34 -15.02
CA PRO A 291 -18.56 7.64 -15.72
C PRO A 291 -17.13 8.20 -15.74
N TYR A 292 -16.11 7.46 -15.34
CA TYR A 292 -14.76 7.98 -15.07
C TYR A 292 -13.84 7.98 -16.31
N ALA A 293 -14.05 7.06 -17.25
CA ALA A 293 -13.24 6.98 -18.48
C ALA A 293 -14.00 6.27 -19.60
N ASP A 294 -13.64 6.59 -20.86
CA ASP A 294 -14.21 6.00 -22.08
C ASP A 294 -13.48 4.69 -22.42
N LEU A 295 -13.61 3.68 -21.54
CA LEU A 295 -12.99 2.36 -21.66
C LEU A 295 -14.07 1.28 -21.46
N ASP A 296 -14.01 0.18 -22.26
CA ASP A 296 -15.06 -0.85 -22.35
C ASP A 296 -14.60 -2.23 -21.90
N THR A 297 -13.34 -2.38 -21.47
CA THR A 297 -12.83 -3.66 -20.95
C THR A 297 -12.20 -3.48 -19.59
N PHE A 298 -12.21 -4.55 -18.78
CA PHE A 298 -11.45 -4.63 -17.55
C PHE A 298 -10.62 -5.92 -17.57
N THR A 299 -9.33 -5.77 -17.82
CA THR A 299 -8.37 -6.89 -17.94
C THR A 299 -7.29 -6.86 -16.86
N TYR A 300 -7.30 -5.84 -16.00
CA TYR A 300 -6.35 -5.71 -14.93
C TYR A 300 -6.62 -6.70 -13.79
N HIS A 301 -5.58 -7.25 -13.17
CA HIS A 301 -5.72 -8.19 -12.06
C HIS A 301 -6.42 -7.56 -10.84
N PHE A 302 -7.37 -8.27 -10.25
CA PHE A 302 -8.34 -7.67 -9.31
C PHE A 302 -8.34 -8.25 -7.89
N GLY A 303 -7.39 -9.12 -7.54
CA GLY A 303 -7.39 -9.78 -6.22
C GLY A 303 -7.36 -8.82 -5.04
N PHE A 304 -6.54 -7.76 -5.07
CA PHE A 304 -6.54 -6.72 -4.05
C PHE A 304 -7.88 -5.98 -4.01
N HIS A 305 -8.40 -5.61 -5.17
CA HIS A 305 -9.62 -4.82 -5.28
C HIS A 305 -10.84 -5.59 -4.75
N SER A 306 -10.86 -6.92 -4.95
CA SER A 306 -11.91 -7.79 -4.39
C SER A 306 -11.92 -7.75 -2.86
N PHE A 307 -10.75 -7.75 -2.21
CA PHE A 307 -10.65 -7.62 -0.76
C PHE A 307 -11.02 -6.21 -0.29
N ALA A 308 -10.53 -5.17 -0.95
CA ALA A 308 -10.85 -3.79 -0.59
C ALA A 308 -12.35 -3.47 -0.77
N ALA A 309 -12.99 -3.98 -1.85
CA ALA A 309 -14.42 -3.87 -2.04
C ALA A 309 -15.21 -4.69 -0.98
N ALA A 310 -14.74 -5.89 -0.62
CA ALA A 310 -15.34 -6.67 0.44
C ALA A 310 -15.27 -5.93 1.80
N LEU A 311 -14.16 -5.25 2.07
CA LEU A 311 -13.99 -4.41 3.26
C LEU A 311 -14.93 -3.19 3.21
N HIS A 312 -15.05 -2.51 2.05
CA HIS A 312 -16.03 -1.44 1.82
C HIS A 312 -17.45 -1.89 2.18
N TRP A 313 -17.90 -3.03 1.63
CA TRP A 313 -19.25 -3.56 1.92
C TRP A 313 -19.43 -3.99 3.38
N ALA A 314 -18.38 -4.53 4.02
CA ALA A 314 -18.47 -5.01 5.40
C ALA A 314 -18.58 -3.87 6.43
N ILE A 315 -17.87 -2.77 6.23
CA ILE A 315 -17.78 -1.68 7.22
C ILE A 315 -18.42 -0.37 6.75
N GLY A 316 -18.91 -0.29 5.50
CA GLY A 316 -19.56 0.91 4.96
C GLY A 316 -18.63 2.12 4.81
N SER A 317 -17.31 1.90 4.61
CA SER A 317 -16.35 2.99 4.44
C SER A 317 -16.27 3.45 2.97
N PRO A 318 -16.00 4.72 2.67
CA PRO A 318 -15.71 5.17 1.31
C PRO A 318 -14.56 4.36 0.65
N ALA A 319 -14.59 4.24 -0.68
CA ALA A 319 -13.60 3.47 -1.44
C ALA A 319 -12.14 3.93 -1.19
N PRO A 320 -11.80 5.22 -1.08
CA PRO A 320 -10.45 5.65 -0.74
C PRO A 320 -9.97 5.09 0.60
N GLN A 321 -10.82 5.16 1.62
CA GLN A 321 -10.49 4.69 2.95
C GLN A 321 -10.43 3.17 3.02
N ALA A 322 -11.34 2.46 2.33
CA ALA A 322 -11.29 1.00 2.21
C ALA A 322 -10.00 0.55 1.53
N THR A 323 -9.55 1.25 0.48
CA THR A 323 -8.28 0.98 -0.22
C THR A 323 -7.08 1.18 0.70
N LEU A 324 -7.04 2.28 1.46
CA LEU A 324 -5.97 2.58 2.39
C LEU A 324 -5.88 1.54 3.51
N TRP A 325 -7.01 1.20 4.14
CA TRP A 325 -7.08 0.20 5.21
C TRP A 325 -6.77 -1.22 4.72
N ALA A 326 -7.32 -1.61 3.56
CA ALA A 326 -7.01 -2.90 2.94
C ALA A 326 -5.51 -3.01 2.63
N GLY A 327 -4.89 -1.94 2.14
CA GLY A 327 -3.45 -1.89 1.88
C GLY A 327 -2.63 -2.16 3.14
N GLN A 328 -3.00 -1.58 4.30
CA GLN A 328 -2.31 -1.82 5.56
C GLN A 328 -2.58 -3.21 6.13
N ALA A 329 -3.81 -3.70 6.03
CA ALA A 329 -4.15 -5.07 6.43
C ALA A 329 -3.34 -6.11 5.64
N VAL A 330 -3.19 -5.91 4.32
CA VAL A 330 -2.35 -6.78 3.46
C VAL A 330 -0.87 -6.65 3.84
N ASN A 331 -0.40 -5.46 4.21
CA ASN A 331 0.98 -5.26 4.64
C ASN A 331 1.29 -6.01 5.95
N ILE A 332 0.35 -6.04 6.89
CA ILE A 332 0.44 -6.87 8.10
C ILE A 332 0.46 -8.36 7.73
N MET A 333 -0.45 -8.78 6.85
CA MET A 333 -0.51 -10.17 6.40
C MET A 333 0.74 -10.60 5.63
N ALA A 334 1.41 -9.70 4.89
CA ALA A 334 2.67 -10.02 4.20
C ALA A 334 3.80 -10.38 5.16
N VAL A 335 3.88 -9.71 6.30
CA VAL A 335 4.82 -10.05 7.37
C VAL A 335 4.40 -11.34 8.06
N PHE A 336 3.11 -11.47 8.40
CA PHE A 336 2.60 -12.64 9.15
C PHE A 336 2.64 -13.94 8.32
N ALA A 337 2.48 -13.88 7.00
CA ALA A 337 2.58 -15.05 6.13
C ALA A 337 3.96 -15.70 6.13
N LEU A 338 5.02 -14.92 6.40
CA LEU A 338 6.38 -15.46 6.55
C LEU A 338 6.55 -16.36 7.78
N TYR A 339 5.70 -16.22 8.81
CA TYR A 339 5.80 -17.00 10.04
C TYR A 339 5.73 -18.51 9.77
N ALA A 340 4.64 -18.97 9.18
CA ALA A 340 4.46 -20.40 8.89
C ALA A 340 5.49 -20.90 7.87
N LEU A 341 5.79 -20.09 6.84
CA LEU A 341 6.75 -20.47 5.80
C LEU A 341 8.17 -20.64 6.35
N ALA A 342 8.64 -19.71 7.18
CA ALA A 342 9.96 -19.79 7.80
C ALA A 342 10.09 -21.00 8.75
N ILE A 343 9.05 -21.30 9.53
CA ILE A 343 8.99 -22.51 10.37
C ILE A 343 9.13 -23.77 9.51
N LYS A 344 8.35 -23.85 8.42
CA LYS A 344 8.36 -25.03 7.53
C LYS A 344 9.71 -25.24 6.84
N LEU A 345 10.27 -24.18 6.28
CA LEU A 345 11.59 -24.22 5.64
C LEU A 345 12.72 -24.45 6.65
N GLY A 346 12.58 -23.92 7.87
CA GLY A 346 13.51 -24.08 9.00
C GLY A 346 13.37 -25.40 9.75
N GLY A 347 12.62 -26.39 9.20
CA GLY A 347 12.50 -27.73 9.80
C GLY A 347 11.64 -27.81 11.05
N GLY A 348 10.67 -26.93 11.25
CA GLY A 348 9.76 -26.90 12.40
C GLY A 348 10.19 -25.94 13.52
N ASN A 349 11.21 -25.14 13.32
CA ASN A 349 11.74 -24.22 14.32
C ASN A 349 10.88 -22.95 14.43
N ALA A 350 10.19 -22.77 15.58
CA ALA A 350 9.32 -21.63 15.82
C ALA A 350 10.05 -20.28 15.86
N TRP A 351 11.31 -20.22 16.30
CA TRP A 351 12.10 -19.00 16.30
C TRP A 351 12.43 -18.51 14.89
N ALA A 352 12.51 -19.42 13.90
CA ALA A 352 12.68 -19.02 12.51
C ALA A 352 11.51 -18.13 12.03
N GLY A 353 10.28 -18.47 12.41
CA GLY A 353 9.10 -17.66 12.11
C GLY A 353 9.12 -16.30 12.80
N VAL A 354 9.50 -16.26 14.08
CA VAL A 354 9.62 -15.01 14.87
C VAL A 354 10.61 -14.03 14.23
N ILE A 355 11.82 -14.52 13.94
CA ILE A 355 12.89 -13.71 13.35
C ILE A 355 12.51 -13.25 11.95
N ALA A 356 11.89 -14.11 11.13
CA ALA A 356 11.42 -13.73 9.80
C ALA A 356 10.43 -12.58 9.86
N MET A 357 9.47 -12.62 10.80
CA MET A 357 8.52 -11.53 11.02
C MET A 357 9.21 -10.26 11.53
N ALA A 358 10.14 -10.35 12.48
CA ALA A 358 10.85 -9.20 13.01
C ALA A 358 11.69 -8.50 11.92
N VAL A 359 12.43 -9.28 11.12
CA VAL A 359 13.22 -8.78 10.01
C VAL A 359 12.35 -8.08 8.97
N ALA A 360 11.35 -8.76 8.41
CA ALA A 360 10.50 -8.21 7.37
C ALA A 360 9.57 -7.09 7.88
N GLY A 361 9.10 -7.19 9.13
CA GLY A 361 8.10 -6.28 9.68
C GLY A 361 8.65 -4.99 10.24
N LEU A 362 9.84 -5.05 10.87
CA LEU A 362 10.37 -3.96 11.69
C LEU A 362 11.78 -3.52 11.30
N LEU A 363 12.62 -4.43 10.79
CA LEU A 363 14.01 -4.09 10.47
C LEU A 363 14.21 -3.72 8.99
N SER A 364 13.51 -4.38 8.07
CA SER A 364 13.54 -4.03 6.64
C SER A 364 12.59 -2.89 6.29
N PRO A 365 12.95 -1.96 5.37
CA PRO A 365 12.03 -0.96 4.83
C PRO A 365 10.82 -1.60 4.13
N MET A 366 11.06 -2.69 3.38
CA MET A 366 10.00 -3.46 2.74
C MET A 366 9.42 -4.51 3.71
N PRO A 367 8.11 -4.78 3.71
CA PRO A 367 7.08 -4.26 2.81
C PRO A 367 6.43 -2.94 3.26
N MET A 368 6.86 -2.30 4.36
CA MET A 368 6.26 -1.07 4.87
C MET A 368 6.18 0.02 3.79
N PHE A 369 7.24 0.19 3.03
CA PHE A 369 7.38 1.24 2.01
C PHE A 369 6.35 1.16 0.87
N TYR A 370 5.64 0.03 0.70
CA TYR A 370 4.60 -0.12 -0.32
C TYR A 370 3.47 0.90 -0.19
N VAL A 371 3.23 1.44 1.01
CA VAL A 371 2.22 2.49 1.24
C VAL A 371 2.52 3.75 0.43
N ASN A 372 3.81 4.09 0.24
CA ASN A 372 4.22 5.27 -0.52
C ASN A 372 3.88 5.17 -2.01
N TRP A 373 3.79 3.95 -2.57
CA TRP A 373 3.55 3.70 -3.98
C TRP A 373 2.16 3.15 -4.31
N GLY A 374 1.40 2.71 -3.29
CA GLY A 374 0.12 2.04 -3.53
C GLY A 374 0.22 0.68 -4.21
N ARG A 375 1.38 -0.02 -4.17
CA ARG A 375 1.59 -1.30 -4.85
C ARG A 375 0.94 -2.49 -4.15
N TYR A 376 -0.32 -2.32 -3.79
CA TYR A 376 -1.07 -3.27 -2.97
C TYR A 376 -1.38 -4.59 -3.69
N THR A 377 -1.56 -4.57 -5.01
CA THR A 377 -1.82 -5.79 -5.80
C THR A 377 -0.64 -6.76 -5.77
N GLN A 378 0.59 -6.22 -5.91
CA GLN A 378 1.80 -7.03 -5.80
C GLN A 378 1.96 -7.59 -4.39
N LEU A 379 1.62 -6.80 -3.37
CA LEU A 379 1.71 -7.21 -1.96
C LEU A 379 0.73 -8.35 -1.64
N VAL A 380 -0.52 -8.30 -2.14
CA VAL A 380 -1.48 -9.43 -2.06
C VAL A 380 -0.88 -10.68 -2.70
N GLY A 381 -0.32 -10.54 -3.91
CA GLY A 381 0.38 -11.64 -4.56
C GLY A 381 1.48 -12.24 -3.69
N GLN A 382 2.27 -11.44 -2.99
CA GLN A 382 3.34 -11.91 -2.11
C GLN A 382 2.82 -12.64 -0.86
N VAL A 383 1.66 -12.23 -0.30
CA VAL A 383 1.00 -12.98 0.78
C VAL A 383 0.56 -14.36 0.30
N ILE A 384 -0.10 -14.43 -0.86
CA ILE A 384 -0.57 -15.69 -1.45
C ILE A 384 0.64 -16.57 -1.83
N LEU A 385 1.72 -15.99 -2.34
CA LEU A 385 2.96 -16.66 -2.70
C LEU A 385 3.53 -17.47 -1.52
N CYS A 386 3.49 -16.95 -0.31
CA CYS A 386 3.95 -17.68 0.88
C CYS A 386 3.18 -18.99 1.06
N SER A 387 1.87 -19.01 0.82
CA SER A 387 1.04 -20.23 0.87
C SER A 387 1.35 -21.17 -0.29
N VAL A 388 1.58 -20.66 -1.50
CA VAL A 388 2.02 -21.46 -2.67
C VAL A 388 3.34 -22.16 -2.37
N VAL A 389 4.35 -21.43 -1.90
CA VAL A 389 5.67 -21.95 -1.57
C VAL A 389 5.59 -22.99 -0.44
N TYR A 390 4.76 -22.72 0.59
CA TYR A 390 4.52 -23.65 1.69
C TYR A 390 3.94 -24.99 1.19
N LEU A 391 2.88 -24.94 0.39
CA LEU A 391 2.21 -26.14 -0.13
C LEU A 391 3.11 -26.92 -1.09
N LEU A 392 3.82 -26.25 -1.99
CA LEU A 392 4.81 -26.87 -2.90
C LEU A 392 5.91 -27.59 -2.12
N TRP A 393 6.48 -26.93 -1.11
CA TRP A 393 7.53 -27.52 -0.27
C TRP A 393 7.01 -28.71 0.54
N TRP A 394 5.77 -28.62 1.06
CA TRP A 394 5.13 -29.72 1.78
C TRP A 394 4.89 -30.90 0.83
N MET A 395 4.32 -30.68 -0.35
CA MET A 395 4.05 -31.74 -1.36
C MET A 395 5.33 -32.42 -1.83
N ALA A 396 6.39 -31.68 -2.06
CA ALA A 396 7.70 -32.23 -2.47
C ALA A 396 8.30 -33.22 -1.44
N LYS A 397 7.89 -33.11 -0.16
CA LYS A 397 8.37 -33.97 0.93
C LYS A 397 7.37 -35.04 1.38
N ALA A 398 6.08 -34.85 1.09
CA ALA A 398 5.02 -35.76 1.48
C ALA A 398 5.07 -37.05 0.64
N ARG A 399 4.84 -38.19 1.28
CA ARG A 399 4.85 -39.51 0.62
C ARG A 399 3.47 -40.06 0.32
N ILE A 400 2.44 -39.54 0.99
CA ILE A 400 1.04 -40.02 0.90
C ILE A 400 0.06 -38.82 1.05
N GLN A 401 -1.17 -39.00 0.58
CA GLN A 401 -2.32 -38.09 0.82
C GLN A 401 -2.13 -36.65 0.34
N ILE A 402 -1.51 -36.49 -0.82
CA ILE A 402 -1.11 -35.20 -1.39
C ILE A 402 -2.29 -34.43 -2.02
N LEU A 403 -3.39 -35.14 -2.37
CA LEU A 403 -4.51 -34.57 -3.13
C LEU A 403 -5.12 -33.31 -2.48
N GLY A 404 -5.37 -33.36 -1.17
CA GLY A 404 -5.95 -32.18 -0.47
C GLY A 404 -5.04 -30.93 -0.54
N ALA A 405 -3.71 -31.12 -0.47
CA ALA A 405 -2.76 -30.03 -0.67
C ALA A 405 -2.76 -29.54 -2.13
N ALA A 406 -2.89 -30.45 -3.08
CA ALA A 406 -2.93 -30.12 -4.52
C ALA A 406 -4.19 -29.30 -4.87
N LEU A 407 -5.34 -29.62 -4.30
CA LEU A 407 -6.58 -28.85 -4.50
C LEU A 407 -6.48 -27.46 -3.88
N LEU A 408 -5.90 -27.32 -2.66
CA LEU A 408 -5.61 -26.00 -2.09
C LEU A 408 -4.58 -25.23 -2.92
N LEU A 409 -3.55 -25.93 -3.44
CA LEU A 409 -2.55 -25.31 -4.31
C LEU A 409 -3.20 -24.78 -5.60
N ALA A 410 -4.13 -25.51 -6.20
CA ALA A 410 -4.88 -25.03 -7.37
C ALA A 410 -5.61 -23.72 -7.09
N LEU A 411 -6.32 -23.63 -5.96
CA LEU A 411 -7.02 -22.42 -5.54
C LEU A 411 -6.06 -21.26 -5.34
N VAL A 412 -4.96 -21.45 -4.59
CA VAL A 412 -4.03 -20.35 -4.31
C VAL A 412 -3.22 -19.93 -5.53
N LEU A 413 -2.96 -20.83 -6.50
CA LEU A 413 -2.33 -20.48 -7.78
C LEU A 413 -3.25 -19.61 -8.63
N VAL A 414 -4.54 -19.96 -8.72
CA VAL A 414 -5.53 -19.12 -9.44
C VAL A 414 -5.71 -17.79 -8.74
N GLY A 415 -5.88 -17.78 -7.40
CA GLY A 415 -5.95 -16.54 -6.64
C GLY A 415 -4.72 -15.67 -6.84
N LEU A 416 -3.52 -16.26 -6.93
CA LEU A 416 -2.29 -15.55 -7.24
C LEU A 416 -2.27 -14.99 -8.66
N ALA A 417 -2.71 -15.75 -9.64
CA ALA A 417 -2.79 -15.33 -11.04
C ALA A 417 -3.68 -14.10 -11.23
N ILE A 418 -4.86 -14.10 -10.62
CA ILE A 418 -5.82 -12.99 -10.69
C ILE A 418 -5.50 -11.84 -9.71
N SER A 419 -4.54 -12.04 -8.82
CA SER A 419 -4.05 -10.98 -7.93
C SER A 419 -2.82 -10.28 -8.48
N HIS A 420 -1.82 -11.02 -9.02
CA HIS A 420 -0.63 -10.43 -9.62
C HIS A 420 0.19 -11.46 -10.42
N TYR A 421 0.07 -11.45 -11.73
CA TYR A 421 0.71 -12.44 -12.61
C TYR A 421 2.25 -12.46 -12.58
N ARG A 422 2.94 -11.31 -12.31
CA ARG A 422 4.41 -11.31 -12.14
C ARG A 422 4.83 -12.09 -10.89
N VAL A 423 4.05 -12.01 -9.79
CA VAL A 423 4.32 -12.78 -8.58
C VAL A 423 3.98 -14.25 -8.76
N LEU A 424 3.01 -14.59 -9.65
CA LEU A 424 2.77 -15.99 -10.05
C LEU A 424 4.04 -16.63 -10.60
N LEU A 425 4.80 -15.91 -11.45
CA LEU A 425 6.07 -16.41 -11.97
C LEU A 425 7.07 -16.76 -10.86
N PHE A 426 7.10 -16.00 -9.76
CA PHE A 426 7.94 -16.37 -8.60
C PHE A 426 7.54 -17.70 -7.99
N GLY A 427 6.23 -17.98 -7.90
CA GLY A 427 5.71 -19.27 -7.44
C GLY A 427 6.07 -20.42 -8.39
N LEU A 428 5.96 -20.20 -9.70
CA LEU A 428 6.35 -21.20 -10.73
C LEU A 428 7.86 -21.49 -10.68
N VAL A 429 8.70 -20.47 -10.47
CA VAL A 429 10.15 -20.68 -10.28
C VAL A 429 10.44 -21.54 -9.04
N PHE A 430 9.69 -21.33 -7.94
CA PHE A 430 9.84 -22.20 -6.77
C PHE A 430 9.38 -23.64 -7.06
N ALA A 431 8.35 -23.82 -7.88
CA ALA A 431 7.95 -25.15 -8.31
C ALA A 431 9.08 -25.87 -9.07
N VAL A 432 9.85 -25.16 -9.92
CA VAL A 432 11.05 -25.70 -10.59
C VAL A 432 12.10 -26.16 -9.56
N VAL A 433 12.34 -25.38 -8.51
CA VAL A 433 13.26 -25.76 -7.41
C VAL A 433 12.78 -27.03 -6.70
N CYS A 434 11.47 -27.15 -6.46
CA CYS A 434 10.88 -28.36 -5.85
C CYS A 434 11.00 -29.57 -6.77
N VAL A 435 10.72 -29.43 -8.06
CA VAL A 435 10.89 -30.51 -9.06
C VAL A 435 12.34 -30.99 -9.12
N GLY A 436 13.31 -30.07 -9.14
CA GLY A 436 14.73 -30.41 -9.06
C GLY A 436 15.07 -31.24 -7.81
N GLY A 437 14.53 -30.84 -6.66
CA GLY A 437 14.68 -31.59 -5.39
C GLY A 437 14.07 -32.99 -5.44
N VAL A 438 12.88 -33.13 -5.99
CA VAL A 438 12.19 -34.44 -6.19
C VAL A 438 12.97 -35.33 -7.14
N LEU A 439 13.47 -34.76 -8.25
CA LEU A 439 14.27 -35.51 -9.23
C LEU A 439 15.59 -36.02 -8.61
N MET A 440 16.27 -35.19 -7.86
CA MET A 440 17.48 -35.63 -7.11
C MET A 440 17.17 -36.75 -6.12
N ALA A 441 16.05 -36.65 -5.40
CA ALA A 441 15.59 -37.70 -4.49
C ALA A 441 15.27 -39.01 -5.22
N TYR A 442 14.63 -38.92 -6.41
CA TYR A 442 14.35 -40.07 -7.27
C TYR A 442 15.62 -40.74 -7.77
N VAL A 443 16.59 -39.97 -8.31
CA VAL A 443 17.85 -40.54 -8.79
C VAL A 443 18.61 -41.28 -7.66
N ARG A 444 18.62 -40.70 -6.45
CA ARG A 444 19.22 -41.33 -5.28
C ARG A 444 18.50 -42.62 -4.89
N ALA A 445 17.17 -42.63 -4.86
CA ALA A 445 16.37 -43.81 -4.55
C ALA A 445 16.61 -44.92 -5.57
N ARG A 446 16.69 -44.59 -6.87
CA ARG A 446 16.98 -45.54 -7.93
C ARG A 446 18.37 -46.15 -7.82
N ARG A 447 19.39 -45.35 -7.48
CA ARG A 447 20.76 -45.83 -7.22
C ARG A 447 20.83 -46.81 -6.03
N ASN A 448 19.94 -46.64 -5.07
CA ASN A 448 19.88 -47.46 -3.85
C ASN A 448 18.82 -48.60 -4.00
N ASN A 449 18.32 -48.89 -5.18
CA ASN A 449 17.27 -49.90 -5.47
C ASN A 449 16.02 -49.74 -4.54
N SER A 450 15.70 -48.52 -4.14
CA SER A 450 14.55 -48.23 -3.26
C SER A 450 13.29 -48.00 -4.08
N PRO A 451 12.10 -48.48 -3.67
CA PRO A 451 10.85 -48.26 -4.39
C PRO A 451 10.45 -46.77 -4.35
N THR A 452 9.89 -46.28 -5.43
CA THR A 452 9.48 -44.86 -5.57
C THR A 452 7.97 -44.70 -5.86
N PRO A 453 7.07 -45.36 -5.09
CA PRO A 453 5.62 -45.29 -5.36
C PRO A 453 5.05 -43.87 -5.20
N PHE A 454 5.74 -42.98 -4.46
CA PHE A 454 5.31 -41.62 -4.22
C PHE A 454 5.24 -40.77 -5.52
N LEU A 455 6.02 -41.09 -6.57
CA LEU A 455 6.00 -40.34 -7.83
C LEU A 455 4.65 -40.40 -8.51
N ARG A 456 4.02 -41.59 -8.57
CA ARG A 456 2.69 -41.77 -9.16
C ARG A 456 1.65 -40.88 -8.47
N HIS A 457 1.65 -40.85 -7.11
CA HIS A 457 0.74 -40.02 -6.35
C HIS A 457 1.02 -38.53 -6.56
N LEU A 458 2.29 -38.13 -6.63
CA LEU A 458 2.68 -36.73 -6.88
C LEU A 458 2.24 -36.29 -8.29
N THR A 459 2.48 -37.12 -9.32
CA THR A 459 2.07 -36.83 -10.71
C THR A 459 0.56 -36.70 -10.81
N LEU A 460 -0.22 -37.65 -10.27
CA LEU A 460 -1.68 -37.60 -10.31
C LEU A 460 -2.23 -36.39 -9.58
N SER A 461 -1.64 -36.02 -8.42
CA SER A 461 -2.03 -34.85 -7.66
C SER A 461 -1.66 -33.55 -8.39
N ALA A 462 -0.52 -33.50 -9.07
CA ALA A 462 -0.12 -32.37 -9.90
C ALA A 462 -1.08 -32.19 -11.10
N LEU A 463 -1.46 -33.28 -11.76
CA LEU A 463 -2.46 -33.24 -12.83
C LEU A 463 -3.82 -32.74 -12.34
N ALA A 464 -4.27 -33.23 -11.17
CA ALA A 464 -5.51 -32.75 -10.55
C ALA A 464 -5.42 -31.27 -10.17
N CYS A 465 -4.27 -30.80 -9.68
CA CYS A 465 -4.01 -29.38 -9.41
C CYS A 465 -4.13 -28.54 -10.69
N VAL A 466 -3.46 -28.95 -11.77
CA VAL A 466 -3.49 -28.22 -13.05
C VAL A 466 -4.91 -28.21 -13.63
N ALA A 467 -5.61 -29.34 -13.63
CA ALA A 467 -6.97 -29.44 -14.13
C ALA A 467 -7.94 -28.54 -13.35
N LEU A 468 -7.88 -28.56 -12.03
CA LEU A 468 -8.72 -27.69 -11.19
C LEU A 468 -8.34 -26.22 -11.36
N ALA A 469 -7.05 -25.90 -11.42
CA ALA A 469 -6.59 -24.52 -11.62
C ALA A 469 -7.08 -23.99 -12.98
N PHE A 470 -7.03 -24.81 -14.03
CA PHE A 470 -7.56 -24.45 -15.35
C PHE A 470 -9.06 -24.15 -15.30
N VAL A 471 -9.84 -25.03 -14.69
CA VAL A 471 -11.30 -24.81 -14.51
C VAL A 471 -11.56 -23.54 -13.71
N LEU A 472 -10.92 -23.37 -12.59
CA LEU A 472 -11.12 -22.17 -11.72
C LEU A 472 -10.71 -20.87 -12.42
N PHE A 473 -9.70 -20.89 -13.29
CA PHE A 473 -9.19 -19.72 -14.01
C PHE A 473 -9.95 -19.42 -15.33
N LEU A 474 -10.74 -20.38 -15.82
CA LEU A 474 -11.37 -20.32 -17.14
C LEU A 474 -12.16 -19.03 -17.42
N PRO A 475 -12.99 -18.50 -16.50
CA PRO A 475 -13.72 -17.24 -16.75
C PRO A 475 -12.78 -16.07 -17.00
N TRP A 476 -11.68 -15.97 -16.24
CA TRP A 476 -10.70 -14.91 -16.42
C TRP A 476 -9.87 -15.09 -17.68
N LEU A 477 -9.51 -16.33 -18.01
CA LEU A 477 -8.83 -16.65 -19.25
C LEU A 477 -9.63 -16.20 -20.47
N ILE A 478 -10.93 -16.43 -20.46
CA ILE A 478 -11.85 -15.97 -21.55
C ILE A 478 -11.87 -14.43 -21.59
N ASN A 479 -11.95 -13.77 -20.45
CA ASN A 479 -12.01 -12.31 -20.36
C ASN A 479 -10.74 -11.62 -20.90
N ILE A 480 -9.56 -12.21 -20.70
CA ILE A 480 -8.30 -11.63 -21.18
C ILE A 480 -7.90 -12.08 -22.59
N GLN A 481 -8.58 -13.08 -23.16
CA GLN A 481 -8.34 -13.51 -24.54
C GLN A 481 -8.63 -12.38 -25.54
N GLY A 482 -7.68 -12.12 -26.44
CA GLY A 482 -7.82 -11.02 -27.40
C GLY A 482 -7.60 -9.62 -26.83
N SER A 483 -7.33 -9.48 -25.53
CA SER A 483 -7.02 -8.19 -24.93
C SER A 483 -5.68 -7.64 -25.42
N PHE A 484 -5.54 -6.32 -25.40
CA PHE A 484 -4.26 -5.66 -25.71
C PHE A 484 -3.15 -6.13 -24.74
N LEU A 485 -3.49 -6.43 -23.49
CA LEU A 485 -2.55 -7.00 -22.51
C LEU A 485 -1.95 -8.33 -23.02
N ALA A 486 -2.77 -9.22 -23.59
CA ALA A 486 -2.29 -10.49 -24.15
C ALA A 486 -1.36 -10.26 -25.36
N SER A 487 -1.66 -9.26 -26.20
CA SER A 487 -0.81 -8.90 -27.34
C SER A 487 0.53 -8.30 -26.91
N VAL A 488 0.54 -7.40 -25.93
CA VAL A 488 1.76 -6.82 -25.37
C VAL A 488 2.64 -7.91 -24.74
N PHE A 489 2.05 -8.82 -23.98
CA PHE A 489 2.77 -9.94 -23.39
C PHE A 489 3.38 -10.86 -24.47
N GLY A 490 2.63 -11.15 -25.52
CA GLY A 490 3.11 -11.90 -26.68
C GLY A 490 4.28 -11.21 -27.40
N THR A 491 4.22 -9.89 -27.55
CA THR A 491 5.28 -9.09 -28.15
C THR A 491 6.55 -9.10 -27.30
N LEU A 492 6.43 -8.84 -25.98
CA LEU A 492 7.57 -8.86 -25.06
C LEU A 492 8.30 -10.21 -25.04
N VAL A 493 7.55 -11.31 -25.11
CA VAL A 493 8.14 -12.67 -25.15
C VAL A 493 8.83 -12.96 -26.49
N ARG A 494 8.34 -12.42 -27.61
CA ARG A 494 8.87 -12.67 -28.97
C ARG A 494 10.00 -11.72 -29.37
N THR A 495 10.15 -10.58 -28.71
CA THR A 495 11.17 -9.56 -29.07
C THR A 495 12.57 -10.10 -28.81
N PRO A 496 13.45 -10.17 -29.83
CA PRO A 496 14.82 -10.70 -29.69
C PRO A 496 15.65 -9.92 -28.69
N ALA A 497 16.50 -10.62 -27.93
CA ALA A 497 17.36 -10.01 -26.90
C ALA A 497 18.26 -8.87 -27.44
N ARG A 498 18.69 -8.94 -28.71
CA ARG A 498 19.55 -7.93 -29.34
C ARG A 498 18.88 -6.59 -29.59
N SER A 499 17.58 -6.58 -29.88
CA SER A 499 16.83 -5.32 -30.13
C SER A 499 16.50 -4.58 -28.82
N ILE A 500 16.59 -5.24 -27.68
CA ILE A 500 16.29 -4.69 -26.35
C ILE A 500 17.53 -4.07 -25.72
N ALA A 501 18.73 -4.46 -26.11
CA ALA A 501 20.00 -4.09 -25.42
C ALA A 501 20.22 -2.57 -25.28
N VAL A 502 19.74 -1.76 -26.22
CA VAL A 502 19.88 -0.29 -26.20
C VAL A 502 18.90 0.36 -25.21
N ASN A 503 17.71 -0.22 -24.99
CA ASN A 503 16.67 0.32 -24.09
C ASN A 503 16.58 -0.41 -22.76
N THR A 504 17.30 -1.51 -22.56
CA THR A 504 17.14 -2.41 -21.40
C THR A 504 17.53 -1.75 -20.10
N ALA A 505 18.59 -0.91 -20.10
CA ALA A 505 19.03 -0.18 -18.92
C ALA A 505 17.96 0.77 -18.39
N ALA A 506 17.23 1.44 -19.28
CA ALA A 506 16.17 2.40 -18.90
C ALA A 506 14.89 1.70 -18.42
N VAL A 507 14.59 0.49 -18.91
CA VAL A 507 13.32 -0.23 -18.64
C VAL A 507 13.46 -1.26 -17.52
N ASN A 508 14.66 -1.79 -17.27
CA ASN A 508 14.94 -2.85 -16.30
C ASN A 508 16.08 -2.50 -15.33
N ASP A 509 16.13 -1.23 -14.92
CA ASP A 509 17.08 -0.74 -13.93
C ASP A 509 16.89 -1.45 -12.56
N PHE A 510 17.99 -1.57 -11.82
CA PHE A 510 18.01 -2.05 -10.45
C PHE A 510 17.54 -0.98 -9.44
N GLY A 511 17.56 0.28 -9.81
CA GLY A 511 17.21 1.40 -8.93
C GLY A 511 18.22 1.57 -7.78
N SER A 512 17.82 2.34 -6.75
CA SER A 512 18.63 2.53 -5.54
C SER A 512 18.41 1.38 -4.56
N PHE A 513 19.48 0.67 -4.20
CA PHE A 513 19.42 -0.48 -3.30
C PHE A 513 18.96 -0.10 -1.88
N ASP A 514 19.20 1.15 -1.45
CA ASP A 514 18.85 1.64 -0.11
C ASP A 514 17.34 1.71 0.12
N ILE A 515 16.54 1.92 -0.96
CA ILE A 515 15.07 1.91 -0.87
C ILE A 515 14.55 0.51 -0.53
N TYR A 516 15.22 -0.52 -1.02
CA TYR A 516 14.77 -1.91 -0.86
C TYR A 516 15.18 -2.47 0.49
N GLN A 517 16.42 -2.16 0.93
CA GLN A 517 16.97 -2.70 2.16
C GLN A 517 18.21 -1.89 2.59
N ASP A 518 18.34 -1.62 3.90
CA ASP A 518 19.49 -0.94 4.47
C ASP A 518 20.79 -1.75 4.27
N THR A 519 21.94 -1.08 4.13
CA THR A 519 23.25 -1.72 3.93
C THR A 519 23.58 -2.79 4.99
N ALA A 520 23.26 -2.52 6.26
CA ALA A 520 23.47 -3.48 7.35
C ALA A 520 22.65 -4.77 7.15
N MET A 521 21.42 -4.62 6.62
CA MET A 521 20.54 -5.75 6.36
C MET A 521 21.00 -6.57 5.13
N TRP A 522 21.57 -5.91 4.11
CA TRP A 522 22.26 -6.61 3.00
C TRP A 522 23.42 -7.44 3.52
N GLY A 523 24.27 -6.86 4.39
CA GLY A 523 25.37 -7.58 5.03
C GLY A 523 24.89 -8.78 5.84
N LEU A 524 23.84 -8.61 6.65
CA LEU A 524 23.24 -9.69 7.44
C LEU A 524 22.69 -10.82 6.56
N LEU A 525 21.99 -10.47 5.45
CA LEU A 525 21.52 -11.46 4.48
C LEU A 525 22.66 -12.29 3.89
N ILE A 526 23.74 -11.64 3.44
CA ILE A 526 24.90 -12.32 2.86
C ILE A 526 25.56 -13.26 3.88
N VAL A 527 25.80 -12.77 5.09
CA VAL A 527 26.40 -13.59 6.18
C VAL A 527 25.52 -14.79 6.49
N CYS A 528 24.21 -14.59 6.67
CA CYS A 528 23.29 -15.69 6.94
C CYS A 528 23.17 -16.65 5.75
N LEU A 529 23.19 -16.18 4.52
CA LEU A 529 23.20 -17.02 3.33
C LEU A 529 24.46 -17.93 3.33
N VAL A 530 25.64 -17.36 3.50
CA VAL A 530 26.91 -18.12 3.55
C VAL A 530 26.89 -19.15 4.68
N LEU A 531 26.51 -18.74 5.89
CA LEU A 531 26.40 -19.66 7.03
C LEU A 531 25.38 -20.78 6.78
N GLY A 532 24.22 -20.46 6.24
CA GLY A 532 23.19 -21.45 5.93
C GLY A 532 23.63 -22.45 4.84
N LEU A 533 24.40 -21.99 3.86
CA LEU A 533 24.99 -22.86 2.83
C LEU A 533 26.10 -23.76 3.41
N VAL A 534 27.01 -23.20 4.19
CA VAL A 534 28.11 -23.95 4.86
C VAL A 534 27.54 -25.01 5.82
N PHE A 535 26.55 -24.65 6.63
CA PHE A 535 25.88 -25.59 7.53
C PHE A 535 24.82 -26.48 6.86
N ARG A 536 24.75 -26.45 5.53
CA ARG A 536 23.86 -27.27 4.69
C ARG A 536 22.40 -27.23 5.09
N GLN A 537 21.90 -26.05 5.49
CA GLN A 537 20.50 -25.86 5.84
C GLN A 537 19.64 -25.90 4.56
N ARG A 538 18.83 -26.95 4.40
CA ARG A 538 18.04 -27.22 3.18
C ARG A 538 17.09 -26.08 2.80
N GLY A 539 16.50 -25.40 3.80
CA GLY A 539 15.62 -24.25 3.56
C GLY A 539 16.38 -23.08 2.96
N VAL A 540 17.59 -22.77 3.47
CA VAL A 540 18.44 -21.70 2.93
C VAL A 540 18.87 -22.00 1.49
N TRP A 541 19.28 -23.26 1.21
CA TRP A 541 19.57 -23.68 -0.16
C TRP A 541 18.40 -23.49 -1.13
N ALA A 542 17.18 -23.88 -0.69
CA ALA A 542 15.99 -23.74 -1.51
C ALA A 542 15.63 -22.28 -1.79
N VAL A 543 15.69 -21.40 -0.77
CA VAL A 543 15.41 -19.98 -0.90
C VAL A 543 16.49 -19.29 -1.74
N GLY A 544 17.78 -19.62 -1.52
CA GLY A 544 18.89 -19.08 -2.32
C GLY A 544 18.78 -19.46 -3.79
N ALA A 545 18.53 -20.74 -4.10
CA ALA A 545 18.31 -21.19 -5.48
C ALA A 545 17.06 -20.54 -6.11
N TRP A 546 15.99 -20.38 -5.35
CA TRP A 546 14.76 -19.74 -5.80
C TRP A 546 15.01 -18.29 -6.24
N TRP A 547 15.68 -17.50 -5.40
CA TRP A 547 15.92 -16.09 -5.72
C TRP A 547 16.98 -15.90 -6.77
N LEU A 548 17.99 -16.77 -6.83
CA LEU A 548 18.95 -16.78 -7.94
C LEU A 548 18.23 -17.00 -9.29
N LEU A 549 17.32 -17.97 -9.35
CA LEU A 549 16.53 -18.21 -10.55
C LEU A 549 15.58 -17.05 -10.89
N ILE A 550 14.99 -16.39 -9.87
CA ILE A 550 14.20 -15.16 -10.08
C ILE A 550 15.05 -14.09 -10.75
N PHE A 551 16.26 -13.82 -10.25
CA PHE A 551 17.16 -12.84 -10.89
C PHE A 551 17.57 -13.22 -12.31
N VAL A 552 17.73 -14.51 -12.61
CA VAL A 552 17.97 -14.98 -13.99
C VAL A 552 16.79 -14.69 -14.89
N ILE A 553 15.56 -15.00 -14.45
CA ILE A 553 14.36 -14.76 -15.28
C ILE A 553 13.98 -13.28 -15.40
N THR A 554 14.39 -12.43 -14.48
CA THR A 554 14.23 -10.97 -14.62
C THR A 554 15.24 -10.37 -15.58
N ASN A 555 16.33 -11.08 -15.84
CA ASN A 555 17.43 -10.65 -16.74
C ASN A 555 17.74 -11.72 -17.80
N PRO A 556 16.75 -12.18 -18.60
CA PRO A 556 16.96 -13.25 -19.56
C PRO A 556 17.98 -12.89 -20.66
N HIS A 557 18.18 -11.60 -20.91
CA HIS A 557 19.20 -11.09 -21.84
C HIS A 557 20.64 -11.48 -21.46
N TRP A 558 20.93 -11.76 -20.17
CA TRP A 558 22.23 -12.30 -19.75
C TRP A 558 22.55 -13.64 -20.39
N LEU A 559 21.51 -14.39 -20.75
CA LEU A 559 21.59 -15.70 -21.42
C LEU A 559 21.24 -15.61 -22.91
N GLY A 560 21.10 -14.41 -23.47
CA GLY A 560 20.67 -14.23 -24.87
C GLY A 560 19.21 -14.61 -25.14
N LEU A 561 18.36 -14.72 -24.10
CA LEU A 561 16.96 -15.11 -24.20
C LEU A 561 16.05 -13.88 -24.30
N PRO A 562 14.89 -13.99 -24.99
CA PRO A 562 13.87 -12.94 -25.04
C PRO A 562 13.13 -12.84 -23.72
N GLY A 563 12.28 -11.78 -23.54
CA GLY A 563 11.36 -11.64 -22.41
C GLY A 563 11.82 -10.63 -21.34
N THR A 564 12.89 -9.86 -21.58
CA THR A 564 13.27 -8.76 -20.69
C THR A 564 12.13 -7.76 -20.57
N GLY A 565 11.79 -7.37 -19.31
CA GLY A 565 10.67 -6.46 -19.01
C GLY A 565 9.36 -7.15 -18.65
N VAL A 566 9.19 -8.46 -18.92
CA VAL A 566 8.04 -9.24 -18.41
C VAL A 566 8.01 -9.19 -16.88
N VAL A 567 9.15 -9.42 -16.25
CA VAL A 567 9.40 -9.15 -14.83
C VAL A 567 10.56 -8.18 -14.74
N SER A 568 10.39 -7.06 -14.03
CA SER A 568 11.47 -6.08 -13.85
C SER A 568 12.32 -6.40 -12.62
N ASN A 569 13.58 -5.93 -12.61
CA ASN A 569 14.44 -5.96 -11.43
C ASN A 569 13.79 -5.26 -10.24
N PHE A 570 13.12 -4.13 -10.48
CA PHE A 570 12.34 -3.44 -9.46
C PHE A 570 11.29 -4.35 -8.81
N ALA A 571 10.53 -5.14 -9.60
CA ALA A 571 9.50 -6.03 -9.06
C ALA A 571 10.06 -7.16 -8.18
N SER A 572 11.30 -7.63 -8.46
CA SER A 572 12.00 -8.63 -7.64
C SER A 572 12.64 -8.01 -6.40
N LEU A 573 13.22 -6.81 -6.52
CA LEU A 573 13.93 -6.15 -5.42
C LEU A 573 12.97 -5.62 -4.34
N ILE A 574 11.80 -5.09 -4.69
CA ILE A 574 10.80 -4.72 -3.67
C ILE A 574 10.25 -5.93 -2.90
N ALA A 575 10.44 -7.15 -3.41
CA ALA A 575 10.07 -8.39 -2.74
C ALA A 575 11.24 -9.04 -1.95
N ILE A 576 12.43 -8.39 -1.91
CA ILE A 576 13.65 -8.94 -1.30
C ILE A 576 13.48 -9.21 0.22
N TYR A 577 12.55 -8.56 0.90
CA TYR A 577 12.23 -8.81 2.29
C TYR A 577 11.82 -10.27 2.55
N ILE A 578 11.27 -10.97 1.53
CA ILE A 578 10.87 -12.39 1.62
C ILE A 578 12.10 -13.29 1.82
N PRO A 579 13.07 -13.36 0.88
CA PRO A 579 14.25 -14.20 1.08
C PRO A 579 15.10 -13.72 2.26
N THR A 580 15.19 -12.41 2.50
CA THR A 580 15.91 -11.87 3.66
C THR A 580 15.30 -12.38 4.96
N GLY A 581 13.99 -12.21 5.14
CA GLY A 581 13.29 -12.71 6.33
C GLY A 581 13.42 -14.22 6.50
N LEU A 582 13.28 -14.99 5.41
CA LEU A 582 13.39 -16.46 5.47
C LEU A 582 14.81 -16.92 5.79
N ILE A 583 15.83 -16.43 5.10
CA ILE A 583 17.23 -16.85 5.28
C ILE A 583 17.72 -16.47 6.67
N VAL A 584 17.56 -15.20 7.06
CA VAL A 584 17.97 -14.70 8.38
C VAL A 584 17.16 -15.40 9.47
N GLY A 585 15.85 -15.57 9.27
CA GLY A 585 14.97 -16.29 10.18
C GLY A 585 15.41 -17.73 10.43
N ILE A 586 15.71 -18.49 9.38
CA ILE A 586 16.15 -19.88 9.50
C ILE A 586 17.49 -19.98 10.23
N VAL A 587 18.47 -19.16 9.86
CA VAL A 587 19.84 -19.25 10.42
C VAL A 587 19.85 -18.82 11.89
N ILE A 588 19.34 -17.63 12.21
CA ILE A 588 19.30 -17.11 13.58
C ILE A 588 18.39 -17.96 14.45
N GLY A 589 17.19 -18.34 13.94
CA GLY A 589 16.27 -19.20 14.66
C GLY A 589 16.90 -20.55 15.02
N THR A 590 17.64 -21.17 14.09
CA THR A 590 18.37 -22.42 14.34
C THR A 590 19.47 -22.22 15.40
N THR A 591 20.15 -21.08 15.38
CA THR A 591 21.18 -20.74 16.38
C THR A 591 20.55 -20.61 17.78
N ILE A 592 19.44 -19.90 17.91
CA ILE A 592 18.70 -19.77 19.19
C ILE A 592 18.28 -21.12 19.69
N ASP A 593 17.72 -21.99 18.85
CA ASP A 593 17.27 -23.32 19.24
C ASP A 593 18.43 -24.23 19.69
N ARG A 594 19.58 -24.15 19.03
CA ARG A 594 20.80 -24.85 19.44
C ARG A 594 21.32 -24.38 20.81
N ILE A 595 21.36 -23.07 21.04
CA ILE A 595 21.73 -22.48 22.33
C ILE A 595 20.79 -22.98 23.42
N MET A 596 19.47 -22.95 23.19
CA MET A 596 18.48 -23.47 24.11
C MET A 596 18.65 -24.99 24.40
N GLY A 597 19.03 -25.74 23.35
CA GLY A 597 19.34 -27.16 23.46
C GLY A 597 20.56 -27.41 24.35
N MET A 598 21.66 -26.71 24.15
CA MET A 598 22.89 -26.80 24.95
C MET A 598 22.63 -26.41 26.41
N VAL A 599 21.89 -25.31 26.65
CA VAL A 599 21.53 -24.88 28.00
C VAL A 599 20.63 -25.92 28.69
N ARG A 600 19.70 -26.53 27.97
CA ARG A 600 18.83 -27.61 28.52
C ARG A 600 19.63 -28.83 28.98
N MET A 601 20.69 -29.20 28.23
CA MET A 601 21.55 -30.32 28.61
C MET A 601 22.37 -29.99 29.88
N ARG A 602 22.76 -28.71 30.05
CA ARG A 602 23.57 -28.27 31.20
C ARG A 602 22.72 -27.99 32.45
N SER A 603 21.53 -27.40 32.29
CA SER A 603 20.56 -27.13 33.35
C SER A 603 19.15 -26.89 32.80
N ARG A 604 18.20 -27.75 33.23
CA ARG A 604 16.78 -27.52 32.86
C ARG A 604 16.20 -26.25 33.44
N MET A 605 16.74 -25.76 34.56
CA MET A 605 16.27 -24.49 35.19
C MET A 605 16.65 -23.24 34.42
N LEU A 606 17.73 -23.24 33.61
CA LEU A 606 18.18 -22.08 32.86
C LEU A 606 17.41 -21.87 31.56
N ARG A 607 16.74 -22.88 31.02
CA ARG A 607 16.00 -22.80 29.76
C ARG A 607 14.96 -21.69 29.72
N PRO A 608 14.07 -21.49 30.72
CA PRO A 608 13.09 -20.39 30.70
C PRO A 608 13.77 -19.02 30.67
N TYR A 609 14.88 -18.84 31.38
CA TYR A 609 15.62 -17.55 31.38
C TYR A 609 16.20 -17.20 30.01
N VAL A 610 16.81 -18.16 29.30
CA VAL A 610 17.31 -17.96 27.93
C VAL A 610 16.16 -17.64 27.00
N SER A 611 15.03 -18.32 27.15
CA SER A 611 13.84 -18.05 26.31
C SER A 611 13.27 -16.64 26.55
N ILE A 612 13.19 -16.22 27.82
CA ILE A 612 12.77 -14.86 28.20
C ILE A 612 13.77 -13.82 27.67
N ALA A 613 15.07 -14.05 27.87
CA ALA A 613 16.12 -13.15 27.38
C ALA A 613 16.07 -12.99 25.85
N SER A 614 15.89 -14.11 25.11
CA SER A 614 15.71 -14.05 23.65
C SER A 614 14.47 -13.25 23.25
N THR A 615 13.34 -13.46 23.95
CA THR A 615 12.10 -12.70 23.71
C THR A 615 12.31 -11.22 23.96
N LEU A 616 12.91 -10.85 25.10
CA LEU A 616 13.19 -9.45 25.47
C LEU A 616 14.13 -8.79 24.45
N LEU A 617 15.20 -9.47 24.06
CA LEU A 617 16.17 -8.95 23.09
C LEU A 617 15.49 -8.70 21.70
N ILE A 618 14.76 -9.69 21.19
CA ILE A 618 14.08 -9.56 19.90
C ILE A 618 13.01 -8.46 19.95
N THR A 619 12.28 -8.36 21.08
CA THR A 619 11.28 -7.31 21.29
C THR A 619 11.93 -5.92 21.35
N ALA A 620 13.06 -5.78 22.05
CA ALA A 620 13.78 -4.51 22.15
C ALA A 620 14.32 -4.04 20.77
N ILE A 621 14.93 -4.96 20.01
CA ILE A 621 15.37 -4.70 18.65
C ILE A 621 14.17 -4.33 17.75
N GLY A 622 13.04 -5.05 17.88
CA GLY A 622 11.81 -4.76 17.16
C GLY A 622 11.24 -3.39 17.53
N ALA A 623 11.21 -3.03 18.81
CA ALA A 623 10.76 -1.72 19.27
C ALA A 623 11.62 -0.57 18.74
N GLN A 624 12.93 -0.74 18.66
CA GLN A 624 13.82 0.22 17.99
C GLN A 624 13.47 0.34 16.49
N GLY A 625 13.18 -0.80 15.82
CA GLY A 625 12.75 -0.82 14.43
C GLY A 625 11.44 -0.08 14.17
N VAL A 626 10.53 0.02 15.17
CA VAL A 626 9.28 0.80 15.06
C VAL A 626 9.57 2.24 14.66
N PHE A 627 10.52 2.92 15.33
CA PHE A 627 10.84 4.32 15.01
C PHE A 627 11.34 4.49 13.58
N ALA A 628 12.18 3.57 13.10
CA ALA A 628 12.65 3.59 11.72
C ALA A 628 11.50 3.37 10.71
N ARG A 629 10.55 2.49 11.05
CA ARG A 629 9.39 2.22 10.16
C ARG A 629 8.40 3.39 10.13
N LEU A 630 8.17 4.07 11.24
CA LEU A 630 7.31 5.28 11.25
C LEU A 630 7.87 6.36 10.31
N GLY A 631 9.20 6.50 10.19
CA GLY A 631 9.84 7.43 9.26
C GLY A 631 9.85 7.00 7.79
N ASN A 632 9.39 5.78 7.46
CA ASN A 632 9.40 5.31 6.06
C ASN A 632 8.31 5.92 5.18
N VAL A 633 7.28 6.54 5.76
CA VAL A 633 6.19 7.15 4.99
C VAL A 633 6.59 8.56 4.57
N GLN A 634 6.68 8.76 3.25
CA GLN A 634 7.16 9.99 2.63
C GLN A 634 5.98 10.83 2.12
N THR A 635 5.26 11.48 3.04
CA THR A 635 4.09 12.30 2.71
C THR A 635 4.44 13.47 1.78
N SER A 636 5.59 14.10 2.00
CA SER A 636 6.05 15.24 1.18
C SER A 636 6.20 14.91 -0.32
N THR A 637 6.53 13.67 -0.67
CA THR A 637 6.75 13.24 -2.05
C THR A 637 5.62 12.40 -2.63
N GLY A 638 4.78 11.78 -1.78
CA GLY A 638 3.77 10.80 -2.21
C GLY A 638 2.32 11.29 -2.19
N VAL A 639 2.00 12.34 -1.42
CA VAL A 639 0.64 12.88 -1.32
C VAL A 639 0.30 13.69 -2.57
N LEU A 640 -0.69 13.21 -3.33
CA LEU A 640 -1.22 13.91 -4.52
C LEU A 640 -2.32 14.89 -4.16
N ILE A 641 -3.21 14.48 -3.25
CA ILE A 641 -4.38 15.25 -2.83
C ILE A 641 -4.23 15.70 -1.39
N THR A 642 -4.50 16.97 -1.15
CA THR A 642 -4.40 17.62 0.16
C THR A 642 -5.78 18.09 0.63
N GLN A 643 -5.89 18.58 1.85
CA GLN A 643 -7.14 19.12 2.37
C GLN A 643 -7.67 20.32 1.56
N PRO A 644 -6.84 21.28 1.11
CA PRO A 644 -7.27 22.33 0.17
C PRO A 644 -7.85 21.81 -1.13
N ASP A 645 -7.28 20.72 -1.70
CA ASP A 645 -7.83 20.08 -2.90
C ASP A 645 -9.23 19.50 -2.65
N LEU A 646 -9.50 18.98 -1.43
CA LEU A 646 -10.83 18.49 -1.05
C LEU A 646 -11.86 19.62 -0.96
N HIS A 647 -11.46 20.77 -0.42
CA HIS A 647 -12.31 21.96 -0.40
C HIS A 647 -12.66 22.41 -1.82
N ALA A 648 -11.65 22.48 -2.69
CA ALA A 648 -11.85 22.83 -4.10
C ALA A 648 -12.74 21.79 -4.82
N ALA A 649 -12.56 20.50 -4.60
CA ALA A 649 -13.40 19.44 -5.18
C ALA A 649 -14.87 19.55 -4.71
N ASN A 650 -15.10 19.86 -3.45
CA ASN A 650 -16.46 20.10 -2.92
C ASN A 650 -17.09 21.35 -3.54
N TRP A 651 -16.31 22.44 -3.70
CA TRP A 651 -16.75 23.64 -4.37
C TRP A 651 -17.10 23.34 -5.85
N MET A 652 -16.23 22.64 -6.57
CA MET A 652 -16.46 22.21 -7.95
C MET A 652 -17.74 21.40 -8.11
N ARG A 653 -17.99 20.44 -7.19
CA ARG A 653 -19.22 19.62 -7.20
C ARG A 653 -20.49 20.47 -7.10
N ALA A 654 -20.43 21.56 -6.33
CA ALA A 654 -21.58 22.45 -6.10
C ALA A 654 -21.79 23.47 -7.23
N HIS A 655 -20.74 23.91 -7.93
CA HIS A 655 -20.79 25.09 -8.81
C HIS A 655 -20.53 24.77 -10.28
N LEU A 656 -19.78 23.68 -10.62
CA LEU A 656 -19.49 23.38 -12.01
C LEU A 656 -20.65 22.67 -12.70
N PRO A 657 -20.88 22.95 -14.00
CA PRO A 657 -21.84 22.20 -14.78
C PRO A 657 -21.36 20.76 -14.99
N LYS A 658 -22.29 19.81 -15.10
CA LYS A 658 -21.95 18.38 -15.36
C LYS A 658 -21.18 18.15 -16.66
N SER A 659 -21.26 19.09 -17.60
CA SER A 659 -20.50 19.09 -18.86
C SER A 659 -19.08 19.59 -18.72
N ALA A 660 -18.65 20.05 -17.53
CA ALA A 660 -17.29 20.54 -17.32
C ALA A 660 -16.26 19.47 -17.66
N PHE A 661 -15.28 19.87 -18.49
CA PHE A 661 -14.13 19.03 -18.83
C PHE A 661 -12.85 19.76 -18.43
N VAL A 662 -12.11 19.18 -17.49
CA VAL A 662 -11.07 19.88 -16.73
C VAL A 662 -9.69 19.40 -17.14
N LEU A 663 -8.84 20.32 -17.61
CA LEU A 663 -7.41 20.09 -17.78
C LEU A 663 -6.74 20.04 -16.41
N VAL A 664 -5.93 19.02 -16.17
CA VAL A 664 -5.19 18.82 -14.93
C VAL A 664 -3.71 18.60 -15.19
N ASN A 665 -2.87 18.78 -14.18
CA ASN A 665 -1.44 18.50 -14.26
C ASN A 665 -1.17 17.02 -14.57
N MET A 666 -0.49 16.76 -15.69
CA MET A 666 -0.16 15.41 -16.15
C MET A 666 1.10 15.44 -17.02
N PHE A 667 1.80 14.32 -17.11
CA PHE A 667 2.97 14.16 -17.99
C PHE A 667 3.04 12.75 -18.57
N ALA A 668 3.77 12.61 -19.69
CA ALA A 668 4.02 11.33 -20.33
C ALA A 668 5.13 10.57 -19.58
N ALA A 669 4.77 9.44 -18.98
CA ALA A 669 5.69 8.56 -18.25
C ALA A 669 6.04 7.30 -19.08
N TYR A 670 7.06 6.57 -18.64
CA TYR A 670 7.51 5.31 -19.23
C TYR A 670 7.71 5.39 -20.75
N ALA A 671 8.54 6.35 -21.18
CA ALA A 671 8.81 6.65 -22.59
C ALA A 671 7.54 7.00 -23.39
N GLY A 672 6.57 7.67 -22.77
CA GLY A 672 5.35 8.15 -23.42
C GLY A 672 4.22 7.11 -23.53
N THR A 673 4.36 5.95 -22.89
CA THR A 673 3.36 4.87 -22.98
C THR A 673 2.12 5.14 -22.15
N ILE A 674 2.23 5.91 -21.07
CA ILE A 674 1.09 6.29 -20.21
C ILE A 674 1.21 7.74 -19.75
N SER A 675 0.07 8.37 -19.49
CA SER A 675 -0.02 9.68 -18.86
C SER A 675 -0.28 9.53 -17.37
N VAL A 676 0.44 10.30 -16.54
CA VAL A 676 0.43 10.22 -15.07
C VAL A 676 0.17 11.59 -14.48
N GLY A 677 -0.69 11.68 -13.47
CA GLY A 677 -0.99 12.92 -12.74
C GLY A 677 0.05 13.26 -11.69
N THR A 678 0.17 14.55 -11.38
CA THR A 678 1.22 15.09 -10.50
C THR A 678 0.69 15.96 -9.37
N ASP A 679 -0.62 16.05 -9.20
CA ASP A 679 -1.31 16.71 -8.08
C ASP A 679 -2.72 16.16 -7.84
N GLY A 680 -3.55 16.88 -7.05
CA GLY A 680 -4.92 16.50 -6.69
C GLY A 680 -5.89 16.36 -7.87
N GLY A 681 -5.55 16.88 -9.04
CA GLY A 681 -6.38 16.82 -10.24
C GLY A 681 -6.78 15.40 -10.65
N TRP A 682 -5.95 14.42 -10.36
CA TRP A 682 -6.26 13.02 -10.65
C TRP A 682 -7.47 12.47 -9.86
N TRP A 683 -7.76 13.05 -8.69
CA TRP A 683 -8.84 12.62 -7.80
C TRP A 683 -10.20 13.27 -8.12
N LEU A 684 -10.24 14.33 -8.95
CA LEU A 684 -11.47 15.08 -9.24
C LEU A 684 -12.63 14.24 -9.80
N PRO A 685 -12.40 13.21 -10.66
CA PRO A 685 -13.50 12.37 -11.11
C PRO A 685 -14.23 11.67 -9.96
N LEU A 686 -13.50 11.17 -8.95
CA LEU A 686 -14.10 10.52 -7.78
C LEU A 686 -14.68 11.52 -6.78
N LEU A 687 -14.07 12.70 -6.62
CA LEU A 687 -14.39 13.64 -5.56
C LEU A 687 -15.38 14.71 -6.01
N ALA A 688 -15.22 15.25 -7.19
CA ALA A 688 -16.07 16.32 -7.73
C ALA A 688 -17.10 15.81 -8.75
N GLY A 689 -16.96 14.56 -9.25
CA GLY A 689 -17.73 14.05 -10.37
C GLY A 689 -17.42 14.78 -11.71
N ALA A 690 -16.31 15.50 -11.78
CA ALA A 690 -15.90 16.25 -12.95
C ALA A 690 -15.05 15.37 -13.89
N ARG A 691 -15.34 15.44 -15.19
CA ARG A 691 -14.49 14.78 -16.21
C ARG A 691 -13.16 15.52 -16.29
N THR A 692 -12.05 14.76 -16.31
CA THR A 692 -10.69 15.31 -16.45
C THR A 692 -9.97 14.77 -17.67
N THR A 693 -8.93 15.46 -18.10
CA THR A 693 -8.06 15.04 -19.20
C THR A 693 -7.19 13.83 -18.89
N LEU A 694 -7.07 13.45 -17.61
CA LEU A 694 -6.21 12.38 -17.16
C LEU A 694 -6.99 11.05 -17.02
N PRO A 695 -6.64 10.02 -17.81
CA PRO A 695 -7.30 8.71 -17.74
C PRO A 695 -6.80 7.84 -16.58
N PRO A 696 -7.48 6.69 -16.30
CA PRO A 696 -6.93 5.64 -15.44
C PRO A 696 -5.59 5.14 -15.97
N ALA A 697 -4.67 4.75 -15.07
CA ALA A 697 -3.30 4.35 -15.43
C ALA A 697 -3.24 3.14 -16.41
N THR A 698 -4.27 2.31 -16.45
CA THR A 698 -4.36 1.15 -17.35
C THR A 698 -4.98 1.44 -18.71
N TYR A 699 -5.29 2.68 -19.04
CA TYR A 699 -5.96 3.05 -20.30
C TYR A 699 -5.21 2.56 -21.56
N SER A 700 -3.90 2.39 -21.48
CA SER A 700 -3.09 1.88 -22.58
C SER A 700 -3.26 0.37 -22.82
N PHE A 701 -3.80 -0.36 -21.84
CA PHE A 701 -4.01 -1.81 -21.88
C PHE A 701 -5.48 -2.21 -22.07
N GLU A 702 -6.42 -1.29 -21.79
CA GLU A 702 -7.84 -1.51 -21.95
C GLU A 702 -8.31 -1.06 -23.33
N GLN A 703 -9.45 -1.58 -23.78
CA GLN A 703 -10.05 -1.19 -25.04
C GLN A 703 -10.84 0.11 -24.86
N PRO A 704 -10.52 1.17 -25.60
CA PRO A 704 -11.28 2.41 -25.53
C PRO A 704 -12.59 2.29 -26.31
N SER A 705 -13.62 3.03 -25.85
CA SER A 705 -14.91 3.14 -26.54
C SER A 705 -14.81 3.93 -27.87
N ARG A 706 -13.73 4.74 -28.02
CA ARG A 706 -13.47 5.55 -29.21
C ARG A 706 -12.07 5.27 -29.75
N PRO A 707 -11.92 5.14 -31.08
CA PRO A 707 -10.62 4.82 -31.69
C PRO A 707 -9.53 5.85 -31.43
N ASP A 708 -9.88 7.14 -31.34
CA ASP A 708 -8.98 8.29 -31.18
C ASP A 708 -8.61 8.60 -29.70
N TYR A 709 -9.10 7.82 -28.74
CA TYR A 709 -8.98 8.12 -27.31
C TYR A 709 -7.51 8.28 -26.85
N ARG A 710 -6.62 7.40 -27.30
CA ARG A 710 -5.19 7.47 -26.93
C ARG A 710 -4.49 8.69 -27.52
N GLU A 711 -4.84 9.08 -28.74
CA GLU A 711 -4.33 10.30 -29.41
C GLU A 711 -4.80 11.56 -28.68
N GLN A 712 -6.06 11.56 -28.25
CA GLN A 712 -6.60 12.65 -27.43
C GLN A 712 -5.87 12.80 -26.11
N VAL A 713 -5.59 11.68 -25.38
CA VAL A 713 -4.82 11.71 -24.14
C VAL A 713 -3.41 12.26 -24.38
N ALA A 714 -2.75 11.88 -25.47
CA ALA A 714 -1.44 12.41 -25.84
C ALA A 714 -1.51 13.93 -26.12
N ARG A 715 -2.56 14.40 -26.84
CA ARG A 715 -2.82 15.84 -27.07
C ARG A 715 -3.02 16.60 -25.75
N PHE A 716 -3.82 16.05 -24.82
CA PHE A 716 -4.03 16.67 -23.49
C PHE A 716 -2.72 16.76 -22.69
N THR A 717 -1.89 15.72 -22.77
CA THR A 717 -0.58 15.73 -22.10
C THR A 717 0.32 16.84 -22.67
N THR A 718 0.34 17.03 -23.98
CA THR A 718 1.09 18.11 -24.63
C THR A 718 0.58 19.49 -24.20
N LEU A 719 -0.73 19.67 -24.06
CA LEU A 719 -1.31 20.93 -23.58
C LEU A 719 -0.95 21.20 -22.12
N ALA A 720 -0.98 20.17 -21.26
CA ALA A 720 -0.66 20.29 -19.83
C ALA A 720 0.84 20.53 -19.57
N THR A 721 1.72 20.13 -20.50
CA THR A 721 3.18 20.30 -20.40
C THR A 721 3.72 21.38 -21.36
N ALA A 722 2.85 22.27 -21.83
CA ALA A 722 3.26 23.38 -22.70
C ALA A 722 4.28 24.28 -21.98
N PRO A 723 5.19 24.94 -22.71
CA PRO A 723 6.09 25.96 -22.13
C PRO A 723 5.30 27.06 -21.42
N ALA A 724 5.80 27.53 -20.28
CA ALA A 724 5.11 28.52 -19.45
C ALA A 724 4.71 29.80 -20.25
N GLN A 725 5.60 30.31 -21.10
CA GLN A 725 5.32 31.49 -21.95
C GLN A 725 4.17 31.24 -22.93
N GLN A 726 3.95 30.02 -23.38
CA GLN A 726 2.85 29.69 -24.27
C GLN A 726 1.51 29.72 -23.53
N MET A 727 1.47 29.31 -22.26
CA MET A 727 0.25 29.27 -21.43
C MET A 727 -0.34 30.70 -21.22
N SER A 728 0.47 31.73 -21.25
CA SER A 728 0.00 33.13 -21.15
C SER A 728 -0.61 33.69 -22.45
N GLN A 729 -0.54 32.96 -23.56
CA GLN A 729 -1.03 33.41 -24.86
C GLN A 729 -2.49 32.98 -25.09
N PRO A 730 -3.34 33.87 -25.67
CA PRO A 730 -4.73 33.53 -26.02
C PRO A 730 -4.85 32.34 -26.98
N THR A 731 -3.84 32.14 -27.86
CA THR A 731 -3.79 31.02 -28.80
C THR A 731 -3.74 29.66 -28.10
N TRP A 732 -3.09 29.55 -26.93
CA TRP A 732 -3.10 28.33 -26.15
C TRP A 732 -4.50 28.04 -25.54
N ALA A 733 -5.19 29.08 -25.05
CA ALA A 733 -6.57 28.93 -24.58
C ALA A 733 -7.51 28.52 -25.72
N GLN A 734 -7.28 29.04 -26.94
CA GLN A 734 -8.02 28.59 -28.12
C GLN A 734 -7.79 27.09 -28.40
N SER A 735 -6.56 26.59 -28.28
CA SER A 735 -6.25 25.16 -28.43
C SER A 735 -6.96 24.27 -27.37
N LEU A 736 -7.20 24.82 -26.16
CA LEU A 736 -7.99 24.14 -25.12
C LEU A 736 -9.46 24.01 -25.53
N LYS A 737 -10.07 25.09 -26.07
CA LYS A 737 -11.45 25.06 -26.57
C LYS A 737 -11.62 24.06 -27.71
N GLU A 738 -10.68 24.03 -28.66
CA GLU A 738 -10.68 23.08 -29.77
C GLU A 738 -10.54 21.65 -29.33
N ALA A 739 -9.94 21.43 -28.15
CA ALA A 739 -9.84 20.13 -27.49
C ALA A 739 -11.06 19.82 -26.60
N GLY A 740 -12.05 20.72 -26.52
CA GLY A 740 -13.26 20.58 -25.71
C GLY A 740 -13.03 20.85 -24.21
N ILE A 741 -11.88 21.40 -23.82
CA ILE A 741 -11.54 21.72 -22.44
C ILE A 741 -12.23 23.01 -22.03
N THR A 742 -12.96 22.99 -20.93
CA THR A 742 -13.74 24.11 -20.43
C THR A 742 -13.14 24.76 -19.19
N HIS A 743 -12.35 24.01 -18.44
CA HIS A 743 -11.76 24.46 -17.18
C HIS A 743 -10.32 23.97 -17.03
N ILE A 744 -9.55 24.64 -16.17
CA ILE A 744 -8.19 24.25 -15.81
C ILE A 744 -8.11 24.20 -14.29
N TYR A 745 -7.61 23.08 -13.75
CA TYR A 745 -7.39 22.91 -12.32
C TYR A 745 -5.90 22.78 -12.02
N VAL A 746 -5.41 23.54 -11.05
CA VAL A 746 -4.07 23.42 -10.49
C VAL A 746 -4.21 23.17 -9.00
N GLY A 747 -3.87 21.95 -8.55
CA GLY A 747 -3.95 21.57 -7.17
C GLY A 747 -2.88 22.25 -6.30
N GLN A 748 -3.02 22.14 -4.98
CA GLN A 748 -2.08 22.74 -4.02
C GLN A 748 -0.62 22.30 -4.25
N ARG A 749 -0.41 21.07 -4.74
CA ARG A 749 0.90 20.52 -5.09
C ARG A 749 1.46 21.08 -6.41
N GLN A 750 0.68 21.85 -7.15
CA GLN A 750 1.06 22.56 -8.37
C GLN A 750 1.81 21.68 -9.39
N GLY A 751 1.37 20.42 -9.55
CA GLY A 751 1.97 19.51 -10.52
C GLY A 751 3.39 19.02 -10.18
N ARG A 752 3.86 19.16 -8.93
CA ARG A 752 5.25 18.87 -8.55
C ARG A 752 5.47 17.52 -7.87
N VAL A 753 4.44 16.70 -7.72
CA VAL A 753 4.60 15.37 -7.11
C VAL A 753 5.34 14.44 -8.06
N ASN A 754 6.58 14.11 -7.72
CA ASN A 754 7.50 13.27 -8.49
C ASN A 754 7.72 13.71 -9.95
N TYR A 755 7.60 14.99 -10.20
CA TYR A 755 7.79 15.58 -11.52
C TYR A 755 8.46 16.95 -11.42
N GLY A 756 9.54 17.13 -12.16
CA GLY A 756 10.31 18.38 -12.23
C GLY A 756 10.25 19.06 -13.61
N GLY A 757 9.42 18.54 -14.52
CA GLY A 757 9.26 19.10 -15.86
C GLY A 757 8.21 20.22 -15.94
N PRO A 758 7.86 20.68 -17.16
CA PRO A 758 6.84 21.70 -17.39
C PRO A 758 5.48 21.25 -16.84
N ASN A 759 4.77 22.16 -16.16
CA ASN A 759 3.46 21.96 -15.56
C ASN A 759 2.59 23.19 -15.74
N LEU A 760 1.32 23.11 -15.42
CA LEU A 760 0.38 24.23 -15.41
C LEU A 760 0.85 25.28 -14.38
N ASN A 761 1.31 26.42 -14.87
CA ASN A 761 1.88 27.48 -14.02
C ASN A 761 0.81 28.52 -13.68
N PRO A 762 0.40 28.67 -12.40
CA PRO A 762 -0.66 29.60 -12.01
C PRO A 762 -0.40 31.06 -12.44
N GLN A 763 0.84 31.53 -12.35
CA GLN A 763 1.20 32.92 -12.70
C GLN A 763 1.00 33.21 -14.21
N GLN A 764 1.34 32.25 -15.06
CA GLN A 764 1.14 32.36 -16.51
C GLN A 764 -0.34 32.21 -16.88
N LEU A 765 -1.08 31.39 -16.18
CA LEU A 765 -2.53 31.24 -16.38
C LEU A 765 -3.27 32.53 -15.99
N LEU A 766 -2.88 33.18 -14.88
CA LEU A 766 -3.42 34.47 -14.46
C LEU A 766 -3.12 35.59 -15.49
N ALA A 767 -2.00 35.51 -16.19
CA ALA A 767 -1.63 36.49 -17.23
C ALA A 767 -2.36 36.28 -18.56
N ASN A 768 -3.06 35.16 -18.77
CA ASN A 768 -3.79 34.86 -20.01
C ASN A 768 -5.17 35.52 -20.00
N PRO A 769 -5.46 36.50 -20.88
CA PRO A 769 -6.75 37.25 -20.87
C PRO A 769 -7.95 36.37 -21.26
N ALA A 770 -7.74 35.20 -21.89
CA ALA A 770 -8.81 34.28 -22.27
C ALA A 770 -9.17 33.30 -21.14
N LEU A 771 -8.52 33.39 -19.98
CA LEU A 771 -8.82 32.59 -18.80
C LEU A 771 -9.43 33.47 -17.71
N HIS A 772 -10.43 32.92 -17.02
CA HIS A 772 -11.07 33.57 -15.88
C HIS A 772 -10.91 32.75 -14.61
N LEU A 773 -10.26 33.34 -13.60
CA LEU A 773 -10.11 32.70 -12.29
C LEU A 773 -11.48 32.67 -11.58
N ILE A 774 -11.99 31.47 -11.28
CA ILE A 774 -13.29 31.26 -10.63
C ILE A 774 -13.19 30.74 -9.21
N TYR A 775 -12.02 30.17 -8.83
CA TYR A 775 -11.73 29.70 -7.46
C TYR A 775 -10.24 29.86 -7.16
N HIS A 776 -9.93 30.42 -6.00
CA HIS A 776 -8.57 30.50 -5.48
C HIS A 776 -8.59 30.51 -3.95
N GLU A 777 -8.23 29.41 -3.34
CA GLU A 777 -7.96 29.25 -1.90
C GLU A 777 -6.80 28.29 -1.67
N ASP A 778 -6.00 28.54 -0.64
CA ASP A 778 -4.92 27.67 -0.17
C ASP A 778 -3.96 27.19 -1.29
N ARG A 779 -3.65 28.06 -2.26
CA ARG A 779 -2.80 27.79 -3.42
C ARG A 779 -3.43 26.77 -4.41
N VAL A 780 -4.72 26.55 -4.35
CA VAL A 780 -5.49 25.81 -5.35
C VAL A 780 -6.14 26.82 -6.30
N TYR A 781 -6.06 26.57 -7.58
CA TYR A 781 -6.59 27.47 -8.63
C TYR A 781 -7.54 26.72 -9.56
N LEU A 782 -8.65 27.35 -9.89
CA LEU A 782 -9.56 26.88 -10.93
C LEU A 782 -9.88 28.01 -11.88
N PHE A 783 -9.64 27.78 -13.16
CA PHE A 783 -9.90 28.73 -14.23
C PHE A 783 -11.00 28.21 -15.15
N GLU A 784 -11.84 29.11 -15.64
CA GLU A 784 -12.75 28.91 -16.78
C GLU A 784 -12.05 29.34 -18.06
N VAL A 785 -12.19 28.58 -19.14
CA VAL A 785 -11.68 28.91 -20.48
C VAL A 785 -12.77 29.65 -21.24
N ARG A 786 -12.55 30.96 -21.51
CA ARG A 786 -13.50 31.85 -22.17
C ARG A 786 -13.26 32.00 -23.66
#